data_b8233a03c474227289c6a5125c2745dc
#
_entry.id   b8233a03c474227289c6a5125c2745dc
#
_cell.length_a   1.000
_cell.length_b   1.000
_cell.length_c   1.000
_cell.angle_alpha   90.00
_cell.angle_beta   90.00
_cell.angle_gamma   90.00
#
_symmetry.space_group_name_H-M   'P 1'
#
loop_
_entity.id
_entity.type
_entity.pdbx_description
1 polymer ?
#
loop_
_entity_poly.entity_id
_entity_poly.type
_entity_poly.pdbx_seq_one_letter_code
_entity_poly.pdbx_strand_id
1 'polypeptide(L)'
;MRKLVSCLGLVVFLLFVSLLHATIFGRIRGIVHDPQHRPVTGASVKLQALTSDWSQTAQADDNGEFSFTAVPVGDYKITVIQPKFETSEQTVTVASGSSPILHFQLTIAPLSQSTVVVGQTEAVNMDSVTPTTLIDREDIAQTPGADRTNSMAMITDYVPAAYVTHDMLHMRGGHQVDWLIDGVPVPNTNIATNLGPQIDPKDIDYLEVQRGSYDAEYGDRTYGIFNIVPRSGFERDNEAELVTSFGNWYQTNDQLNFGGHTNRFAYYVSVNANRSDYGLQPPIGQVVHDADNGYGGFASLIFNASPANQFRMVASLRQDYYQIPIDPNPNSAGNQVYPSYGLHDSEREPDGYLTFSWVHTFNSNVLMTISPFYHYNQASYSASPNDVPVISTVDQTANYAGAQASVDATVGKNNVEVGVYGFVQHQSNVFNNVFTDCGTSCQNFGPSSAVVTGGLGEVFISDRFKVTSWLTLIAGLRYSHFDSGSVSGGTQPAVAQDATDPRFGVALRIPRLNWVLHGFYGHFYQAPPLLTATGPLLDLATSQTLAFAPLKGERDEEYQFGVSIPFHGWVLEEDTFQTRAQNWLDHNNIGESNIFWPITWTATLIQGWETTLRSPRLGRRAQVHLAYSNQIAQATSPITGGVICPLPVTAACPVAIPPGYAPVDHDQRNTLNFGANASLPWQVFASTNVYYGSGFTNGTPDAQYPGNYLPGHTTFDISLGKSFGERERYKISLTALNVGNRRVLLDNSLTFGGFHFNDPRQIYGEFRWRFHY
;
A
#
# COMPACT_ATOMS: atom_id res chain seq x y z
N MET A 1 -24.43 11.83 35.72
CA MET A 1 -24.09 12.87 34.76
C MET A 1 -23.22 12.37 33.61
N ARG A 2 -22.08 11.68 33.82
CA ARG A 2 -21.25 11.16 32.71
C ARG A 2 -22.01 10.28 31.69
N LYS A 3 -22.82 9.33 32.16
CA LYS A 3 -23.63 8.47 31.25
C LYS A 3 -24.70 9.23 30.46
N LEU A 4 -25.27 10.29 31.02
CA LEU A 4 -26.25 11.13 30.34
C LEU A 4 -25.61 12.00 29.26
N VAL A 5 -24.39 12.50 29.51
CA VAL A 5 -23.60 13.29 28.54
C VAL A 5 -23.11 12.35 27.41
N SER A 6 -22.72 11.11 27.72
CA SER A 6 -22.36 10.12 26.69
C SER A 6 -23.57 9.71 25.83
N CYS A 7 -24.75 9.51 26.43
CA CYS A 7 -25.97 9.24 25.67
C CYS A 7 -26.44 10.45 24.84
N LEU A 8 -26.33 11.65 25.38
CA LEU A 8 -26.68 12.89 24.65
C LEU A 8 -25.65 13.13 23.53
N GLY A 9 -24.36 12.88 23.78
CA GLY A 9 -23.30 12.90 22.75
C GLY A 9 -23.56 11.88 21.64
N LEU A 10 -23.96 10.66 21.99
CA LEU A 10 -24.31 9.61 21.02
C LEU A 10 -25.57 9.98 20.22
N VAL A 11 -26.60 10.56 20.84
CA VAL A 11 -27.83 11.01 20.16
C VAL A 11 -27.54 12.22 19.27
N VAL A 12 -26.75 13.18 19.73
CA VAL A 12 -26.28 14.30 18.90
C VAL A 12 -25.41 13.80 17.76
N PHE A 13 -24.50 12.87 18.01
CA PHE A 13 -23.69 12.18 16.99
C PHE A 13 -24.58 11.45 15.97
N LEU A 14 -25.59 10.69 16.42
CA LEU A 14 -26.52 10.00 15.51
C LEU A 14 -27.43 10.97 14.73
N LEU A 15 -27.70 12.15 15.25
CA LEU A 15 -28.46 13.20 14.53
C LEU A 15 -27.59 13.97 13.53
N PHE A 16 -26.26 14.07 13.76
CA PHE A 16 -25.29 14.63 12.81
C PHE A 16 -24.86 13.62 11.73
N VAL A 17 -24.90 12.31 12.01
CA VAL A 17 -24.59 11.24 11.04
C VAL A 17 -25.51 11.26 9.80
N SER A 18 -26.65 11.95 9.86
CA SER A 18 -27.52 12.11 8.70
C SER A 18 -26.98 13.06 7.60
N LEU A 19 -25.75 13.59 7.73
CA LEU A 19 -25.15 14.54 6.79
C LEU A 19 -23.70 14.25 6.38
N LEU A 20 -23.11 13.08 6.77
CA LEU A 20 -21.68 12.82 6.59
C LEU A 20 -21.40 11.61 5.69
N HIS A 21 -20.52 11.71 4.70
CA HIS A 21 -20.33 10.66 3.68
C HIS A 21 -18.99 10.77 2.88
N ALA A 22 -18.21 9.74 2.60
CA ALA A 22 -16.94 9.71 1.84
C ALA A 22 -16.94 8.98 0.51
N THR A 23 -15.86 9.12 -0.28
CA THR A 23 -15.75 8.49 -1.58
C THR A 23 -14.39 7.89 -1.86
N ILE A 24 -14.39 6.61 -2.23
CA ILE A 24 -13.34 5.88 -2.94
C ILE A 24 -13.53 5.95 -4.46
N PHE A 25 -14.41 6.81 -4.92
CA PHE A 25 -14.76 6.96 -6.32
C PHE A 25 -14.29 8.31 -6.84
N GLY A 26 -13.91 8.36 -8.10
CA GLY A 26 -13.78 9.60 -8.82
C GLY A 26 -15.11 10.06 -9.39
N ARG A 27 -15.11 11.25 -9.96
CA ARG A 27 -16.20 11.83 -10.75
C ARG A 27 -15.68 12.22 -12.10
N ILE A 28 -16.52 12.13 -13.11
CA ILE A 28 -16.23 12.66 -14.43
C ILE A 28 -17.29 13.67 -14.77
N ARG A 29 -16.89 14.83 -15.24
CA ARG A 29 -17.73 15.85 -15.79
C ARG A 29 -17.31 16.20 -17.19
N GLY A 30 -18.20 16.75 -17.98
CA GLY A 30 -17.81 17.23 -19.29
C GLY A 30 -18.89 18.10 -19.92
N ILE A 31 -18.49 18.71 -21.03
CA ILE A 31 -19.34 19.53 -21.85
C ILE A 31 -19.29 19.00 -23.28
N VAL A 32 -20.47 18.88 -23.87
CA VAL A 32 -20.65 18.53 -25.29
C VAL A 32 -21.11 19.76 -26.06
N HIS A 33 -20.35 20.17 -27.06
CA HIS A 33 -20.67 21.34 -27.88
C HIS A 33 -20.42 21.06 -29.37
N ASP A 34 -21.06 21.85 -30.23
CA ASP A 34 -20.85 21.82 -31.67
C ASP A 34 -19.59 22.62 -32.10
N PRO A 35 -19.22 22.64 -33.38
CA PRO A 35 -18.05 23.40 -33.86
C PRO A 35 -18.16 24.92 -33.64
N GLN A 36 -19.35 25.44 -33.38
CA GLN A 36 -19.58 26.85 -33.03
C GLN A 36 -19.66 27.11 -31.52
N HIS A 37 -19.22 26.12 -30.72
CA HIS A 37 -19.26 26.15 -29.24
C HIS A 37 -20.68 26.28 -28.65
N ARG A 38 -21.73 25.89 -29.39
CA ARG A 38 -23.08 25.85 -28.84
C ARG A 38 -23.30 24.50 -28.14
N PRO A 39 -23.97 24.48 -26.96
CA PRO A 39 -24.24 23.25 -26.24
C PRO A 39 -25.08 22.28 -27.09
N VAL A 40 -24.75 20.99 -27.01
CA VAL A 40 -25.48 19.91 -27.65
C VAL A 40 -26.31 19.16 -26.62
N THR A 41 -27.56 19.61 -26.45
CA THR A 41 -28.53 19.04 -25.50
C THR A 41 -28.92 17.62 -25.89
N GLY A 42 -29.06 16.73 -24.86
CA GLY A 42 -29.56 15.38 -25.03
C GLY A 42 -28.58 14.40 -25.73
N ALA A 43 -27.31 14.80 -25.89
CA ALA A 43 -26.28 13.89 -26.34
C ALA A 43 -26.13 12.70 -25.38
N SER A 44 -26.14 11.47 -25.89
CA SER A 44 -25.91 10.28 -25.07
C SER A 44 -24.42 10.10 -24.82
N VAL A 45 -24.04 10.05 -23.57
CA VAL A 45 -22.66 9.88 -23.13
C VAL A 45 -22.55 8.53 -22.41
N LYS A 46 -21.75 7.61 -22.97
CA LYS A 46 -21.47 6.31 -22.37
C LYS A 46 -20.05 6.31 -21.81
N LEU A 47 -19.92 6.00 -20.52
CA LEU A 47 -18.66 5.69 -19.85
C LEU A 47 -18.51 4.18 -19.79
N GLN A 48 -17.38 3.65 -20.25
CA GLN A 48 -17.08 2.22 -20.31
C GLN A 48 -15.68 1.97 -19.77
N ALA A 49 -15.53 1.06 -18.79
CA ALA A 49 -14.21 0.64 -18.33
C ALA A 49 -13.44 -0.05 -19.47
N LEU A 50 -12.12 0.17 -19.55
CA LEU A 50 -11.28 -0.45 -20.58
C LEU A 50 -10.99 -1.91 -20.28
N THR A 51 -11.03 -2.30 -19.00
CA THR A 51 -10.65 -3.64 -18.50
C THR A 51 -11.85 -4.52 -18.18
N SER A 52 -13.09 -3.98 -18.24
CA SER A 52 -14.30 -4.71 -17.88
C SER A 52 -15.53 -4.23 -18.63
N ASP A 53 -16.65 -4.95 -18.50
CA ASP A 53 -17.96 -4.59 -19.04
C ASP A 53 -18.72 -3.57 -18.19
N TRP A 54 -18.08 -3.08 -17.09
CA TRP A 54 -18.67 -2.03 -16.28
C TRP A 54 -18.89 -0.76 -17.10
N SER A 55 -20.09 -0.22 -17.07
CA SER A 55 -20.42 1.00 -17.79
C SER A 55 -21.53 1.80 -17.11
N GLN A 56 -21.51 3.11 -17.35
CA GLN A 56 -22.59 4.04 -17.00
C GLN A 56 -22.99 4.85 -18.24
N THR A 57 -24.23 5.37 -18.24
CA THR A 57 -24.70 6.25 -19.30
C THR A 57 -25.36 7.48 -18.69
N ALA A 58 -25.03 8.65 -19.22
CA ALA A 58 -25.64 9.94 -18.90
C ALA A 58 -26.14 10.62 -20.18
N GLN A 59 -26.95 11.67 -20.01
CA GLN A 59 -27.34 12.56 -21.11
C GLN A 59 -26.86 13.97 -20.79
N ALA A 60 -26.39 14.66 -21.81
CA ALA A 60 -26.04 16.07 -21.70
C ALA A 60 -27.30 16.91 -21.46
N ASP A 61 -27.24 17.83 -20.53
CA ASP A 61 -28.32 18.76 -20.19
C ASP A 61 -28.49 19.91 -21.21
N ASP A 62 -29.31 20.90 -20.89
CA ASP A 62 -29.56 22.06 -21.77
C ASP A 62 -28.32 22.94 -21.95
N ASN A 63 -27.34 22.87 -21.08
CA ASN A 63 -26.04 23.52 -21.20
C ASN A 63 -24.98 22.64 -21.88
N GLY A 64 -25.36 21.44 -22.33
CA GLY A 64 -24.44 20.45 -22.88
C GLY A 64 -23.58 19.74 -21.81
N GLU A 65 -23.86 19.95 -20.53
CA GLU A 65 -23.09 19.38 -19.43
C GLU A 65 -23.55 17.96 -19.10
N PHE A 66 -22.61 17.10 -18.80
CA PHE A 66 -22.87 15.75 -18.28
C PHE A 66 -21.99 15.46 -17.07
N SER A 67 -22.42 14.51 -16.23
CA SER A 67 -21.61 14.04 -15.12
C SER A 67 -21.84 12.56 -14.83
N PHE A 68 -20.76 11.89 -14.41
CA PHE A 68 -20.78 10.57 -13.78
C PHE A 68 -20.26 10.72 -12.34
N THR A 69 -21.00 10.17 -11.42
CA THR A 69 -20.62 10.08 -9.99
C THR A 69 -20.38 8.63 -9.63
N ALA A 70 -19.62 8.37 -8.56
CA ALA A 70 -19.28 7.02 -8.15
C ALA A 70 -18.61 6.21 -9.28
N VAL A 71 -17.60 6.79 -9.93
CA VAL A 71 -16.78 6.10 -10.93
C VAL A 71 -15.63 5.43 -10.20
N PRO A 72 -15.52 4.08 -10.22
CA PRO A 72 -14.40 3.37 -9.61
C PRO A 72 -13.05 3.85 -10.16
N VAL A 73 -11.98 3.66 -9.39
CA VAL A 73 -10.61 3.92 -9.87
C VAL A 73 -10.31 3.03 -11.08
N GLY A 74 -9.70 3.59 -12.12
CA GLY A 74 -9.35 2.83 -13.33
C GLY A 74 -9.34 3.67 -14.59
N ASP A 75 -9.17 3.00 -15.74
CA ASP A 75 -9.13 3.59 -17.06
C ASP A 75 -10.45 3.37 -17.81
N TYR A 76 -10.94 4.44 -18.41
CA TYR A 76 -12.25 4.48 -19.05
C TYR A 76 -12.21 5.04 -20.47
N LYS A 77 -13.11 4.55 -21.28
CA LYS A 77 -13.48 5.16 -22.56
C LYS A 77 -14.83 5.84 -22.42
N ILE A 78 -14.91 7.10 -22.84
CA ILE A 78 -16.15 7.85 -22.95
C ILE A 78 -16.50 7.99 -24.42
N THR A 79 -17.71 7.59 -24.76
CA THR A 79 -18.28 7.68 -26.11
C THR A 79 -19.47 8.63 -26.09
N VAL A 80 -19.43 9.68 -26.89
CA VAL A 80 -20.54 10.64 -27.06
C VAL A 80 -21.21 10.40 -28.41
N ILE A 81 -22.51 10.19 -28.37
CA ILE A 81 -23.35 9.92 -29.54
C ILE A 81 -24.49 10.93 -29.59
N GLN A 82 -24.64 11.61 -30.73
CA GLN A 82 -25.78 12.49 -31.03
C GLN A 82 -26.17 12.38 -32.50
N PRO A 83 -27.48 12.24 -32.82
CA PRO A 83 -27.91 12.21 -34.20
C PRO A 83 -27.45 13.43 -35.01
N LYS A 84 -26.94 13.21 -36.23
CA LYS A 84 -26.35 14.20 -37.13
C LYS A 84 -24.92 14.62 -36.82
N PHE A 85 -24.30 14.10 -35.78
CA PHE A 85 -22.90 14.31 -35.47
C PHE A 85 -22.12 13.01 -35.57
N GLU A 86 -20.82 13.11 -35.79
CA GLU A 86 -19.89 11.99 -35.68
C GLU A 86 -19.75 11.53 -34.23
N THR A 87 -19.61 10.24 -34.03
CA THR A 87 -19.31 9.70 -32.67
C THR A 87 -17.94 10.18 -32.22
N SER A 88 -17.89 10.76 -31.04
CA SER A 88 -16.63 11.22 -30.41
C SER A 88 -16.25 10.32 -29.25
N GLU A 89 -14.99 9.92 -29.17
CA GLU A 89 -14.45 9.08 -28.12
C GLU A 89 -13.23 9.73 -27.48
N GLN A 90 -13.12 9.61 -26.14
CA GLN A 90 -11.94 10.00 -25.37
C GLN A 90 -11.67 8.94 -24.29
N THR A 91 -10.40 8.79 -23.90
CA THR A 91 -10.02 7.98 -22.76
C THR A 91 -9.71 8.87 -21.56
N VAL A 92 -9.98 8.40 -20.36
CA VAL A 92 -9.70 9.11 -19.11
C VAL A 92 -9.31 8.11 -18.01
N THR A 93 -8.28 8.46 -17.23
CA THR A 93 -7.91 7.75 -16.01
C THR A 93 -8.59 8.40 -14.83
N VAL A 94 -9.17 7.60 -13.95
CA VAL A 94 -9.84 8.02 -12.72
C VAL A 94 -9.07 7.48 -11.53
N ALA A 95 -8.57 8.39 -10.70
CA ALA A 95 -7.98 8.09 -9.39
C ALA A 95 -8.97 8.45 -8.28
N SER A 96 -8.72 7.99 -7.04
CA SER A 96 -9.55 8.31 -5.87
C SER A 96 -9.72 9.83 -5.72
N GLY A 97 -10.94 10.27 -5.48
CA GLY A 97 -11.28 11.70 -5.35
C GLY A 97 -11.02 12.56 -6.59
N SER A 98 -10.59 12.00 -7.73
CA SER A 98 -10.36 12.76 -8.95
C SER A 98 -11.67 13.24 -9.58
N SER A 99 -11.64 14.41 -10.24
CA SER A 99 -12.80 15.00 -10.90
C SER A 99 -12.41 15.63 -12.25
N PRO A 100 -11.94 14.82 -13.23
CA PRO A 100 -11.57 15.32 -14.54
C PRO A 100 -12.77 15.96 -15.25
N ILE A 101 -12.49 17.05 -15.99
CA ILE A 101 -13.46 17.76 -16.82
C ILE A 101 -13.09 17.57 -18.28
N LEU A 102 -13.99 16.98 -19.05
CA LEU A 102 -13.78 16.64 -20.45
C LEU A 102 -14.54 17.59 -21.39
N HIS A 103 -13.95 17.89 -22.54
CA HIS A 103 -14.56 18.69 -23.57
C HIS A 103 -14.73 17.87 -24.85
N PHE A 104 -15.97 17.75 -25.32
CA PHE A 104 -16.33 17.07 -26.55
C PHE A 104 -16.85 18.08 -27.58
N GLN A 105 -16.01 18.41 -28.54
CA GLN A 105 -16.44 19.15 -29.73
C GLN A 105 -16.89 18.15 -30.79
N LEU A 106 -18.20 18.09 -31.05
CA LEU A 106 -18.76 17.19 -32.02
C LEU A 106 -18.63 17.76 -33.46
N THR A 107 -18.21 16.92 -34.39
CA THR A 107 -18.16 17.24 -35.83
C THR A 107 -19.49 16.82 -36.49
N ILE A 108 -20.01 17.62 -37.40
CA ILE A 108 -21.24 17.30 -38.13
C ILE A 108 -20.94 16.13 -39.05
N ALA A 109 -21.72 15.05 -38.95
CA ALA A 109 -21.52 13.84 -39.76
C ALA A 109 -21.80 14.12 -41.23
N PRO A 110 -20.90 13.80 -42.14
CA PRO A 110 -21.21 13.79 -43.58
C PRO A 110 -22.22 12.70 -43.88
N LEU A 111 -23.07 12.93 -44.91
CA LEU A 111 -24.22 12.08 -45.25
C LEU A 111 -23.89 10.60 -45.61
N SER A 112 -22.66 10.15 -45.55
CA SER A 112 -22.25 8.83 -46.04
C SER A 112 -21.16 8.05 -45.28
N GLN A 113 -20.61 8.52 -44.14
CA GLN A 113 -19.64 7.75 -43.36
C GLN A 113 -19.68 8.16 -41.86
N SER A 114 -19.66 7.18 -40.95
CA SER A 114 -19.40 7.43 -39.52
C SER A 114 -17.90 7.43 -39.32
N THR A 115 -17.34 8.53 -38.88
CA THR A 115 -15.94 8.65 -38.46
C THR A 115 -15.93 8.72 -36.93
N VAL A 116 -15.07 7.93 -36.27
CA VAL A 116 -14.84 8.02 -34.84
C VAL A 116 -13.64 8.93 -34.61
N VAL A 117 -13.86 10.03 -33.90
CA VAL A 117 -12.78 10.93 -33.49
C VAL A 117 -12.30 10.48 -32.11
N VAL A 118 -11.08 9.94 -32.05
CA VAL A 118 -10.46 9.50 -30.80
C VAL A 118 -9.59 10.61 -30.26
N GLY A 119 -9.98 11.17 -29.11
CA GLY A 119 -9.15 12.08 -28.32
C GLY A 119 -8.41 11.28 -27.23
N GLN A 120 -7.15 11.59 -27.01
CA GLN A 120 -6.44 11.13 -25.82
C GLN A 120 -6.51 12.22 -24.76
N THR A 121 -6.99 11.89 -23.57
CA THR A 121 -6.90 12.77 -22.41
C THR A 121 -5.56 12.48 -21.71
N GLU A 122 -4.84 13.53 -21.37
CA GLU A 122 -3.56 13.40 -20.67
C GLU A 122 -3.79 12.77 -19.28
N ALA A 123 -2.94 11.83 -18.89
CA ALA A 123 -3.04 11.05 -17.65
C ALA A 123 -2.64 11.85 -16.38
N VAL A 124 -2.55 13.18 -16.46
CA VAL A 124 -2.20 14.05 -15.33
C VAL A 124 -3.45 14.61 -14.70
N ASN A 125 -3.62 14.40 -13.39
CA ASN A 125 -4.72 15.02 -12.64
C ASN A 125 -4.42 16.52 -12.42
N MET A 126 -5.17 17.37 -13.11
CA MET A 126 -4.95 18.83 -13.13
C MET A 126 -5.34 19.54 -11.82
N ASP A 127 -6.05 18.85 -10.93
CA ASP A 127 -6.62 19.41 -9.69
C ASP A 127 -6.06 18.72 -8.44
N SER A 128 -5.09 17.81 -8.58
CA SER A 128 -4.49 17.11 -7.44
C SER A 128 -3.16 17.74 -7.04
N VAL A 129 -2.88 17.70 -5.75
CA VAL A 129 -1.56 18.01 -5.17
C VAL A 129 -0.81 16.73 -4.79
N THR A 130 -1.49 15.59 -4.79
CA THR A 130 -0.97 14.29 -4.38
C THR A 130 -0.35 13.57 -5.55
N PRO A 131 0.96 13.31 -5.55
CA PRO A 131 1.59 12.46 -6.56
C PRO A 131 1.03 11.05 -6.45
N THR A 132 0.41 10.57 -7.52
CA THR A 132 -0.29 9.28 -7.55
C THR A 132 0.22 8.42 -8.68
N THR A 133 0.63 7.18 -8.37
CA THR A 133 0.97 6.16 -9.34
C THR A 133 -0.16 5.14 -9.42
N LEU A 134 -0.73 4.95 -10.60
CA LEU A 134 -1.73 3.92 -10.86
C LEU A 134 -1.05 2.77 -11.61
N ILE A 135 -1.11 1.58 -11.04
CA ILE A 135 -0.53 0.34 -11.58
C ILE A 135 -1.70 -0.57 -11.93
N ASP A 136 -1.89 -0.84 -13.20
CA ASP A 136 -3.02 -1.64 -13.65
C ASP A 136 -2.70 -3.14 -13.64
N ARG A 137 -3.71 -3.96 -13.86
CA ARG A 137 -3.59 -5.41 -13.91
C ARG A 137 -2.65 -5.89 -15.02
N GLU A 138 -2.55 -5.18 -16.15
CA GLU A 138 -1.63 -5.52 -17.23
C GLU A 138 -0.18 -5.26 -16.80
N ASP A 139 0.07 -4.14 -16.13
CA ASP A 139 1.36 -3.82 -15.51
C ASP A 139 1.77 -4.92 -14.51
N ILE A 140 0.87 -5.32 -13.60
CA ILE A 140 1.14 -6.39 -12.61
C ILE A 140 1.45 -7.72 -13.31
N ALA A 141 0.65 -8.11 -14.31
CA ALA A 141 0.77 -9.41 -14.99
C ALA A 141 1.94 -9.49 -15.98
N GLN A 142 2.54 -8.36 -16.38
CA GLN A 142 3.67 -8.31 -17.31
C GLN A 142 5.00 -8.02 -16.61
N THR A 143 4.99 -7.34 -15.46
CA THR A 143 6.22 -7.07 -14.70
C THR A 143 6.78 -8.37 -14.12
N PRO A 144 8.07 -8.66 -14.34
CA PRO A 144 8.67 -9.91 -13.86
C PRO A 144 8.49 -10.06 -12.34
N GLY A 145 7.83 -11.13 -11.91
CA GLY A 145 7.62 -11.44 -10.50
C GLY A 145 6.51 -10.69 -9.78
N ALA A 146 5.93 -9.66 -10.36
CA ALA A 146 4.97 -8.78 -9.66
C ALA A 146 3.62 -9.47 -9.36
N ASP A 147 3.22 -10.47 -10.12
CA ASP A 147 1.96 -11.21 -9.93
C ASP A 147 2.12 -12.42 -8.98
N ARG A 148 3.27 -12.60 -8.35
CA ARG A 148 3.50 -13.66 -7.36
C ARG A 148 2.99 -13.23 -5.99
N THR A 149 2.44 -14.19 -5.28
CA THR A 149 2.04 -14.00 -3.88
C THR A 149 3.24 -13.53 -3.04
N ASN A 150 3.00 -12.62 -2.12
CA ASN A 150 3.99 -11.98 -1.25
C ASN A 150 5.07 -11.17 -2.00
N SER A 151 4.91 -10.93 -3.30
CA SER A 151 5.82 -10.06 -4.05
C SER A 151 5.42 -8.59 -3.92
N MET A 152 6.38 -7.73 -3.63
CA MET A 152 6.21 -6.28 -3.63
C MET A 152 6.70 -5.63 -4.94
N ALA A 153 7.10 -6.42 -5.95
CA ALA A 153 7.62 -5.90 -7.22
C ALA A 153 6.61 -5.00 -7.95
N MET A 154 5.30 -5.25 -7.81
CA MET A 154 4.27 -4.34 -8.32
C MET A 154 4.36 -2.92 -7.73
N ILE A 155 4.96 -2.76 -6.55
CA ILE A 155 5.17 -1.46 -5.90
C ILE A 155 6.58 -0.97 -6.19
N THR A 156 7.59 -1.75 -5.82
CA THR A 156 8.99 -1.32 -5.87
C THR A 156 9.48 -0.97 -7.27
N ASP A 157 8.90 -1.60 -8.31
CA ASP A 157 9.30 -1.34 -9.69
C ASP A 157 8.70 -0.07 -10.27
N TYR A 158 7.57 0.41 -9.75
CA TYR A 158 6.83 1.56 -10.27
C TYR A 158 6.89 2.79 -9.39
N VAL A 159 7.11 2.61 -8.09
CA VAL A 159 7.00 3.68 -7.09
C VAL A 159 8.39 4.11 -6.64
N PRO A 160 8.79 5.36 -6.86
CA PRO A 160 10.07 5.85 -6.36
C PRO A 160 10.09 5.84 -4.83
N ALA A 161 11.27 5.65 -4.26
CA ALA A 161 11.48 5.56 -2.81
C ALA A 161 10.79 4.38 -2.11
N ALA A 162 10.22 3.42 -2.87
CA ALA A 162 9.74 2.15 -2.35
C ALA A 162 10.81 1.06 -2.55
N TYR A 163 11.13 0.32 -1.50
CA TYR A 163 12.09 -0.79 -1.52
C TYR A 163 11.80 -1.79 -0.42
N VAL A 164 12.32 -3.00 -0.56
CA VAL A 164 12.20 -4.07 0.45
C VAL A 164 13.58 -4.34 1.04
N THR A 165 13.65 -4.31 2.35
CA THR A 165 14.81 -4.80 3.14
C THR A 165 14.27 -5.38 4.43
N HIS A 166 14.95 -6.38 5.00
CA HIS A 166 14.50 -7.14 6.17
C HIS A 166 13.09 -7.75 5.95
N ASP A 167 12.78 -8.15 4.71
CA ASP A 167 11.46 -8.66 4.31
C ASP A 167 10.27 -7.67 4.53
N MET A 168 10.57 -6.39 4.71
CA MET A 168 9.58 -5.33 4.95
C MET A 168 9.59 -4.30 3.82
N LEU A 169 8.40 -3.80 3.48
CA LEU A 169 8.24 -2.68 2.56
C LEU A 169 8.52 -1.36 3.28
N HIS A 170 9.46 -0.59 2.72
CA HIS A 170 9.77 0.76 3.15
C HIS A 170 9.34 1.76 2.10
N MET A 171 8.84 2.90 2.54
CA MET A 171 8.48 4.02 1.70
C MET A 171 9.12 5.30 2.24
N ARG A 172 9.96 5.97 1.45
CA ARG A 172 10.68 7.18 1.88
C ARG A 172 11.47 7.00 3.18
N GLY A 173 11.92 5.77 3.47
CA GLY A 173 12.63 5.45 4.71
C GLY A 173 11.74 5.23 5.93
N GLY A 174 10.42 5.30 5.79
CA GLY A 174 9.47 4.96 6.85
C GLY A 174 8.99 3.52 6.76
N HIS A 175 8.68 2.91 7.90
CA HIS A 175 8.18 1.52 7.98
C HIS A 175 6.67 1.42 7.87
N GLN A 176 5.94 2.48 8.18
CA GLN A 176 4.50 2.43 8.38
C GLN A 176 3.78 3.05 7.19
N VAL A 177 3.17 2.20 6.39
CA VAL A 177 2.36 2.58 5.24
C VAL A 177 0.88 2.26 5.49
N ASP A 178 -0.02 3.00 4.86
CA ASP A 178 -1.46 2.76 4.97
C ASP A 178 -1.92 1.89 3.80
N TRP A 179 -2.55 0.77 4.14
CA TRP A 179 -3.17 -0.12 3.18
C TRP A 179 -4.68 0.07 3.19
N LEU A 180 -5.24 0.22 1.99
CA LEU A 180 -6.67 0.27 1.79
C LEU A 180 -7.10 -0.84 0.83
N ILE A 181 -8.27 -1.40 1.06
CA ILE A 181 -8.93 -2.30 0.12
C ILE A 181 -10.24 -1.63 -0.30
N ASP A 182 -10.34 -1.34 -1.60
CA ASP A 182 -11.48 -0.63 -2.15
C ASP A 182 -11.76 0.70 -1.41
N GLY A 183 -10.66 1.40 -1.03
CA GLY A 183 -10.64 2.67 -0.30
C GLY A 183 -10.94 2.60 1.19
N VAL A 184 -11.14 1.41 1.75
CA VAL A 184 -11.37 1.22 3.19
C VAL A 184 -10.06 0.84 3.86
N PRO A 185 -9.58 1.62 4.86
CA PRO A 185 -8.34 1.31 5.54
C PRO A 185 -8.34 -0.07 6.20
N VAL A 186 -7.21 -0.76 6.14
CA VAL A 186 -6.96 -2.02 6.82
C VAL A 186 -6.09 -1.74 8.04
N PRO A 187 -6.68 -1.58 9.23
CA PRO A 187 -5.90 -1.22 10.41
C PRO A 187 -4.92 -2.33 10.76
N ASN A 188 -3.67 -1.96 11.00
CA ASN A 188 -2.63 -2.86 11.48
C ASN A 188 -1.74 -2.10 12.46
N THR A 189 -2.15 -2.01 13.73
CA THR A 189 -1.40 -1.36 14.80
C THR A 189 -0.54 -2.33 15.61
N ASN A 190 -0.64 -3.64 15.36
CA ASN A 190 0.39 -4.58 15.76
C ASN A 190 1.38 -4.72 14.60
N ILE A 191 2.63 -4.95 14.87
CA ILE A 191 3.67 -5.19 13.86
C ILE A 191 3.83 -6.70 13.57
N ALA A 192 2.72 -7.43 13.64
CA ALA A 192 2.71 -8.87 13.48
C ALA A 192 2.86 -9.32 12.02
N THR A 193 2.45 -8.48 11.06
CA THR A 193 2.58 -8.79 9.63
C THR A 193 3.32 -7.66 8.92
N ASN A 194 4.39 -8.00 8.24
CA ASN A 194 5.31 -7.03 7.64
C ASN A 194 4.94 -6.63 6.20
N LEU A 195 4.08 -7.42 5.53
CA LEU A 195 3.79 -7.26 4.11
C LEU A 195 2.41 -6.61 3.83
N GLY A 196 1.75 -6.05 4.84
CA GLY A 196 0.40 -5.48 4.68
C GLY A 196 -0.69 -6.55 4.57
N PRO A 197 -1.86 -6.24 4.00
CA PRO A 197 -2.92 -7.23 3.81
C PRO A 197 -2.46 -8.28 2.81
N GLN A 198 -2.59 -9.54 3.21
CA GLN A 198 -2.12 -10.68 2.44
C GLN A 198 -3.12 -11.03 1.31
N ILE A 199 -3.12 -10.23 0.25
CA ILE A 199 -3.93 -10.42 -0.96
C ILE A 199 -3.02 -10.88 -2.10
N ASP A 200 -3.46 -11.93 -2.83
CA ASP A 200 -2.75 -12.37 -4.03
C ASP A 200 -2.77 -11.24 -5.09
N PRO A 201 -1.63 -10.78 -5.62
CA PRO A 201 -1.60 -9.74 -6.65
C PRO A 201 -2.45 -10.04 -7.89
N LYS A 202 -2.74 -11.32 -8.18
CA LYS A 202 -3.64 -11.73 -9.27
C LYS A 202 -5.11 -11.36 -9.00
N ASP A 203 -5.49 -11.01 -7.76
CA ASP A 203 -6.83 -10.56 -7.38
C ASP A 203 -6.98 -9.03 -7.45
N ILE A 204 -5.92 -8.32 -7.84
CA ILE A 204 -5.88 -6.85 -7.96
C ILE A 204 -6.20 -6.44 -9.40
N ASP A 205 -7.11 -5.49 -9.58
CA ASP A 205 -7.38 -4.83 -10.86
C ASP A 205 -6.50 -3.58 -11.03
N TYR A 206 -6.45 -2.75 -9.97
CA TYR A 206 -5.57 -1.58 -9.88
C TYR A 206 -4.96 -1.49 -8.48
N LEU A 207 -3.70 -1.06 -8.44
CA LEU A 207 -3.06 -0.57 -7.23
C LEU A 207 -2.82 0.93 -7.41
N GLU A 208 -3.47 1.74 -6.59
CA GLU A 208 -3.25 3.17 -6.52
C GLU A 208 -2.28 3.47 -5.38
N VAL A 209 -1.16 4.11 -5.69
CA VAL A 209 -0.14 4.49 -4.70
C VAL A 209 -0.04 6.00 -4.63
N GLN A 210 -0.31 6.56 -3.46
CA GLN A 210 -0.14 7.97 -3.17
C GLN A 210 1.14 8.19 -2.35
N ARG A 211 1.89 9.24 -2.68
CA ARG A 211 3.21 9.53 -2.13
C ARG A 211 3.24 10.91 -1.47
N GLY A 212 2.84 11.00 -0.21
CA GLY A 212 2.71 12.26 0.51
C GLY A 212 1.56 13.15 0.02
N SER A 213 1.45 14.35 0.59
CA SER A 213 0.43 15.35 0.21
C SER A 213 -1.02 14.83 0.29
N TYR A 214 -1.31 13.99 1.27
CA TYR A 214 -2.61 13.32 1.40
C TYR A 214 -3.72 14.27 1.85
N ASP A 215 -4.91 14.11 1.28
CA ASP A 215 -6.12 14.76 1.76
C ASP A 215 -6.48 14.32 3.20
N ALA A 216 -7.37 15.08 3.87
CA ALA A 216 -7.72 14.82 5.27
C ALA A 216 -8.48 13.51 5.49
N GLU A 217 -8.98 12.86 4.44
CA GLU A 217 -9.60 11.53 4.53
C GLU A 217 -8.62 10.43 4.95
N TYR A 218 -7.33 10.59 4.63
CA TYR A 218 -6.28 9.63 4.96
C TYR A 218 -5.59 9.98 6.29
N GLY A 219 -5.29 8.97 7.08
CA GLY A 219 -4.64 9.15 8.39
C GLY A 219 -4.13 7.83 8.96
N ASP A 220 -3.70 7.82 10.22
CA ASP A 220 -3.15 6.68 10.95
C ASP A 220 -1.81 6.13 10.41
N ARG A 221 -1.38 6.52 9.20
CA ARG A 221 -0.08 6.19 8.59
C ARG A 221 0.38 7.35 7.72
N THR A 222 1.68 7.49 7.51
CA THR A 222 2.21 8.76 7.00
C THR A 222 3.11 8.63 5.78
N TYR A 223 3.71 7.47 5.52
CA TYR A 223 4.77 7.36 4.51
C TYR A 223 4.30 6.94 3.12
N GLY A 224 3.16 6.30 3.01
CA GLY A 224 2.59 5.88 1.73
C GLY A 224 1.17 5.36 1.90
N ILE A 225 0.33 5.58 0.91
CA ILE A 225 -1.03 5.04 0.85
C ILE A 225 -1.12 4.11 -0.34
N PHE A 226 -1.48 2.86 -0.07
CA PHE A 226 -1.61 1.80 -1.06
C PHE A 226 -3.06 1.33 -1.10
N ASN A 227 -3.81 1.81 -2.09
CA ASN A 227 -5.21 1.44 -2.26
C ASN A 227 -5.35 0.30 -3.28
N ILE A 228 -5.67 -0.88 -2.81
CA ILE A 228 -5.97 -2.06 -3.62
C ILE A 228 -7.40 -1.94 -4.14
N VAL A 229 -7.55 -1.80 -5.45
CA VAL A 229 -8.84 -1.93 -6.13
C VAL A 229 -8.99 -3.37 -6.61
N PRO A 230 -9.90 -4.15 -6.01
CA PRO A 230 -10.02 -5.57 -6.31
C PRO A 230 -10.61 -5.83 -7.70
N ARG A 231 -10.27 -6.99 -8.27
CA ARG A 231 -10.96 -7.51 -9.46
C ARG A 231 -12.45 -7.69 -9.19
N SER A 232 -13.23 -7.50 -10.22
CA SER A 232 -14.68 -7.66 -10.16
C SER A 232 -15.19 -8.64 -11.22
N GLY A 233 -16.40 -9.18 -11.00
CA GLY A 233 -17.03 -10.05 -11.98
C GLY A 233 -17.44 -9.34 -13.28
N PHE A 234 -17.46 -8.00 -13.30
CA PHE A 234 -17.75 -7.24 -14.52
C PHE A 234 -16.71 -7.41 -15.64
N GLU A 235 -15.52 -7.89 -15.31
CA GLU A 235 -14.48 -8.26 -16.29
C GLU A 235 -14.64 -9.68 -16.86
N ARG A 236 -15.62 -10.45 -16.37
CA ARG A 236 -15.81 -11.87 -16.69
C ARG A 236 -17.21 -12.15 -17.22
N ASP A 237 -17.28 -12.95 -18.26
CA ASP A 237 -18.53 -13.48 -18.83
C ASP A 237 -18.67 -14.97 -18.49
N ASN A 238 -18.93 -15.29 -17.21
CA ASN A 238 -18.95 -16.65 -16.66
C ASN A 238 -17.68 -17.42 -17.06
N GLU A 239 -16.55 -16.83 -16.74
CA GLU A 239 -15.21 -17.36 -17.04
C GLU A 239 -14.47 -17.76 -15.78
N ALA A 240 -13.73 -18.85 -15.88
CA ALA A 240 -12.74 -19.27 -14.91
C ALA A 240 -11.34 -19.19 -15.51
N GLU A 241 -10.35 -18.98 -14.65
CA GLU A 241 -8.94 -18.99 -15.04
C GLU A 241 -8.15 -19.83 -14.03
N LEU A 242 -7.40 -20.79 -14.55
CA LEU A 242 -6.39 -21.54 -13.81
C LEU A 242 -5.01 -20.97 -14.15
N VAL A 243 -4.29 -20.57 -13.13
CA VAL A 243 -2.89 -20.17 -13.20
C VAL A 243 -2.08 -21.19 -12.42
N THR A 244 -1.01 -21.71 -12.99
CA THR A 244 -0.09 -22.62 -12.30
C THR A 244 1.34 -22.31 -12.74
N SER A 245 2.27 -22.38 -11.80
CA SER A 245 3.68 -22.14 -12.08
C SER A 245 4.57 -23.17 -11.43
N PHE A 246 5.78 -23.33 -11.98
CA PHE A 246 6.81 -24.17 -11.41
C PHE A 246 8.21 -23.64 -11.75
N GLY A 247 9.11 -23.67 -10.78
CA GLY A 247 10.47 -23.14 -10.96
C GLY A 247 11.54 -23.81 -10.08
N ASN A 248 12.73 -23.21 -10.09
CA ASN A 248 13.78 -23.59 -9.15
C ASN A 248 13.32 -23.28 -7.71
N TRP A 249 14.01 -23.79 -6.69
CA TRP A 249 13.60 -23.75 -5.28
C TRP A 249 12.26 -24.47 -5.03
N TYR A 250 11.86 -25.42 -5.92
CA TYR A 250 10.57 -26.10 -5.89
C TYR A 250 9.38 -25.14 -5.75
N GLN A 251 9.54 -23.90 -6.26
CA GLN A 251 8.52 -22.88 -6.15
C GLN A 251 7.31 -23.20 -7.03
N THR A 252 6.13 -23.02 -6.47
CA THR A 252 4.85 -22.95 -7.19
C THR A 252 4.09 -21.72 -6.74
N ASN A 253 3.22 -21.20 -7.60
CA ASN A 253 2.29 -20.13 -7.27
C ASN A 253 1.03 -20.34 -8.13
N ASP A 254 0.01 -20.90 -7.53
CA ASP A 254 -1.16 -21.43 -8.20
C ASP A 254 -2.41 -20.69 -7.79
N GLN A 255 -3.29 -20.40 -8.75
CA GLN A 255 -4.58 -19.75 -8.48
C GLN A 255 -5.65 -20.33 -9.41
N LEU A 256 -6.84 -20.57 -8.85
CA LEU A 256 -8.05 -20.82 -9.59
C LEU A 256 -9.06 -19.71 -9.27
N ASN A 257 -9.52 -18.99 -10.28
CA ASN A 257 -10.50 -17.95 -10.10
C ASN A 257 -11.73 -18.13 -10.99
N PHE A 258 -12.84 -17.59 -10.54
CA PHE A 258 -14.15 -17.63 -11.20
C PHE A 258 -14.76 -16.23 -11.16
N GLY A 259 -15.41 -15.85 -12.23
CA GLY A 259 -16.11 -14.57 -12.27
C GLY A 259 -17.20 -14.53 -13.32
N GLY A 260 -18.21 -13.75 -13.04
CA GLY A 260 -19.32 -13.52 -13.95
C GLY A 260 -20.23 -12.39 -13.46
N HIS A 261 -21.11 -11.95 -14.34
CA HIS A 261 -22.01 -10.86 -14.00
C HIS A 261 -23.35 -10.91 -14.75
N THR A 262 -24.28 -10.18 -14.20
CA THR A 262 -25.51 -9.70 -14.83
C THR A 262 -25.48 -8.17 -14.88
N ASN A 263 -26.49 -7.53 -15.40
CA ASN A 263 -26.60 -6.06 -15.38
C ASN A 263 -26.60 -5.45 -13.97
N ARG A 264 -26.89 -6.23 -12.93
CA ARG A 264 -27.00 -5.74 -11.54
C ARG A 264 -26.08 -6.39 -10.56
N PHE A 265 -25.59 -7.58 -10.84
CA PHE A 265 -24.79 -8.36 -9.90
C PHE A 265 -23.53 -8.86 -10.57
N ALA A 266 -22.37 -8.66 -9.93
CA ALA A 266 -21.11 -9.21 -10.36
C ALA A 266 -20.44 -9.92 -9.19
N TYR A 267 -19.76 -11.03 -9.49
CA TYR A 267 -18.98 -11.79 -8.52
C TYR A 267 -17.63 -12.18 -9.12
N TYR A 268 -16.62 -12.11 -8.28
CA TYR A 268 -15.29 -12.65 -8.54
C TYR A 268 -14.84 -13.40 -7.28
N VAL A 269 -14.35 -14.62 -7.44
CA VAL A 269 -13.89 -15.48 -6.34
C VAL A 269 -12.63 -16.19 -6.79
N SER A 270 -11.63 -16.26 -5.91
CA SER A 270 -10.40 -17.00 -6.14
C SER A 270 -10.00 -17.86 -4.96
N VAL A 271 -9.22 -18.90 -5.25
CA VAL A 271 -8.43 -19.65 -4.27
C VAL A 271 -7.01 -19.76 -4.79
N ASN A 272 -6.04 -19.63 -3.92
CA ASN A 272 -4.63 -19.63 -4.28
C ASN A 272 -3.80 -20.44 -3.29
N ALA A 273 -2.65 -20.91 -3.75
CA ALA A 273 -1.63 -21.56 -2.93
C ALA A 273 -0.25 -21.31 -3.52
N ASN A 274 0.75 -21.18 -2.65
CA ASN A 274 2.15 -21.09 -3.04
C ASN A 274 3.02 -21.97 -2.17
N ARG A 275 4.19 -22.28 -2.69
CA ARG A 275 5.28 -22.94 -1.97
C ARG A 275 6.61 -22.55 -2.59
N SER A 276 7.64 -22.45 -1.76
CA SER A 276 9.04 -22.31 -2.19
C SER A 276 9.97 -22.87 -1.11
N ASP A 277 11.17 -23.31 -1.48
CA ASP A 277 12.25 -23.59 -0.52
C ASP A 277 13.07 -22.31 -0.23
N TYR A 278 12.67 -21.18 -0.79
CA TYR A 278 13.21 -19.85 -0.53
C TYR A 278 12.05 -18.90 -0.20
N GLY A 279 12.06 -18.34 0.98
CA GLY A 279 10.99 -17.47 1.51
C GLY A 279 11.46 -16.08 1.91
N LEU A 280 12.47 -15.98 2.76
CA LEU A 280 12.93 -14.74 3.37
C LEU A 280 14.36 -14.38 2.94
N GLN A 281 14.81 -13.18 3.26
CA GLN A 281 16.17 -12.73 2.99
C GLN A 281 17.19 -13.47 3.89
N PRO A 282 18.03 -14.35 3.35
CA PRO A 282 18.85 -15.21 4.20
C PRO A 282 20.08 -14.49 4.76
N PRO A 283 20.60 -14.92 5.95
CA PRO A 283 21.74 -14.29 6.59
C PRO A 283 23.10 -14.61 5.89
N ILE A 284 23.09 -15.52 4.94
CA ILE A 284 24.26 -15.88 4.14
C ILE A 284 23.89 -16.02 2.66
N GLY A 285 24.89 -16.07 1.77
CA GLY A 285 24.65 -16.24 0.33
C GLY A 285 24.02 -17.59 -0.07
N GLN A 286 23.80 -18.52 0.87
CA GLN A 286 23.14 -19.79 0.67
C GLN A 286 21.76 -19.80 1.34
N VAL A 287 20.84 -20.57 0.80
CA VAL A 287 19.49 -20.75 1.33
C VAL A 287 19.47 -21.96 2.24
N VAL A 288 19.25 -21.77 3.53
CA VAL A 288 19.23 -22.83 4.55
C VAL A 288 18.09 -22.56 5.53
N HIS A 289 17.19 -23.53 5.71
CA HIS A 289 16.02 -23.44 6.56
C HIS A 289 15.17 -22.19 6.22
N ASP A 290 14.65 -22.14 5.00
CA ASP A 290 14.05 -20.92 4.43
C ASP A 290 12.83 -21.25 3.54
N ALA A 291 12.15 -22.34 3.83
CA ALA A 291 10.94 -22.70 3.09
C ALA A 291 9.76 -21.81 3.48
N ASP A 292 9.00 -21.41 2.47
CA ASP A 292 7.71 -20.77 2.64
C ASP A 292 6.58 -21.60 2.01
N ASN A 293 5.40 -21.46 2.53
CA ASN A 293 4.17 -21.92 1.88
C ASN A 293 2.97 -21.15 2.41
N GLY A 294 1.96 -20.99 1.55
CA GLY A 294 0.75 -20.30 1.92
C GLY A 294 -0.44 -20.73 1.08
N TYR A 295 -1.61 -20.45 1.57
CA TYR A 295 -2.86 -20.64 0.86
C TYR A 295 -3.89 -19.60 1.27
N GLY A 296 -4.79 -19.26 0.35
CA GLY A 296 -5.78 -18.25 0.61
C GLY A 296 -6.98 -18.31 -0.32
N GLY A 297 -7.91 -17.44 -0.05
CA GLY A 297 -9.09 -17.23 -0.88
C GLY A 297 -9.53 -15.77 -0.82
N PHE A 298 -10.12 -15.32 -1.90
CA PHE A 298 -10.58 -13.95 -2.08
C PHE A 298 -11.98 -13.93 -2.71
N ALA A 299 -12.81 -12.95 -2.36
CA ALA A 299 -14.11 -12.73 -2.97
C ALA A 299 -14.43 -11.23 -3.08
N SER A 300 -14.93 -10.82 -4.24
CA SER A 300 -15.46 -9.48 -4.51
C SER A 300 -16.85 -9.60 -5.12
N LEU A 301 -17.84 -9.04 -4.44
CA LEU A 301 -19.24 -9.05 -4.86
C LEU A 301 -19.72 -7.60 -5.02
N ILE A 302 -20.40 -7.32 -6.12
CA ILE A 302 -20.97 -5.99 -6.38
C ILE A 302 -22.43 -6.16 -6.77
N PHE A 303 -23.33 -5.42 -6.11
CA PHE A 303 -24.75 -5.42 -6.38
C PHE A 303 -25.28 -4.00 -6.62
N ASN A 304 -25.66 -3.70 -7.85
CA ASN A 304 -26.31 -2.46 -8.26
C ASN A 304 -27.82 -2.57 -8.02
N ALA A 305 -28.28 -2.27 -6.81
CA ALA A 305 -29.70 -2.39 -6.45
C ALA A 305 -30.56 -1.39 -7.24
N SER A 306 -30.01 -0.19 -7.50
CA SER A 306 -30.62 0.85 -8.35
C SER A 306 -29.50 1.75 -8.91
N PRO A 307 -29.78 2.67 -9.85
CA PRO A 307 -28.79 3.65 -10.30
C PRO A 307 -28.18 4.51 -9.18
N ALA A 308 -28.92 4.65 -8.06
CA ALA A 308 -28.48 5.42 -6.91
C ALA A 308 -27.87 4.57 -5.77
N ASN A 309 -27.94 3.25 -5.84
CA ASN A 309 -27.50 2.38 -4.75
C ASN A 309 -26.65 1.23 -5.27
N GLN A 310 -25.41 1.17 -4.82
CA GLN A 310 -24.52 0.05 -5.02
C GLN A 310 -24.08 -0.53 -3.67
N PHE A 311 -24.07 -1.83 -3.56
CA PHE A 311 -23.51 -2.57 -2.43
C PHE A 311 -22.29 -3.35 -2.91
N ARG A 312 -21.23 -3.27 -2.14
CA ARG A 312 -19.97 -3.98 -2.43
C ARG A 312 -19.57 -4.78 -1.20
N MET A 313 -19.01 -5.95 -1.41
CA MET A 313 -18.43 -6.78 -0.36
C MET A 313 -17.09 -7.29 -0.85
N VAL A 314 -16.06 -7.13 -0.04
CA VAL A 314 -14.74 -7.71 -0.26
C VAL A 314 -14.38 -8.56 0.95
N ALA A 315 -13.92 -9.77 0.70
CA ALA A 315 -13.43 -10.69 1.73
C ALA A 315 -12.12 -11.33 1.27
N SER A 316 -11.14 -11.39 2.15
CA SER A 316 -9.90 -12.14 1.96
C SER A 316 -9.60 -12.97 3.19
N LEU A 317 -9.07 -14.15 2.98
CA LEU A 317 -8.53 -15.03 4.02
C LEU A 317 -7.26 -15.65 3.48
N ARG A 318 -6.17 -15.55 4.24
CA ARG A 318 -4.91 -16.16 3.85
C ARG A 318 -4.14 -16.63 5.09
N GLN A 319 -3.33 -17.64 4.92
CA GLN A 319 -2.33 -18.07 5.90
C GLN A 319 -1.03 -18.33 5.18
N ASP A 320 0.05 -17.71 5.68
CA ASP A 320 1.41 -17.97 5.28
C ASP A 320 2.18 -18.66 6.41
N TYR A 321 3.19 -19.42 6.03
CA TYR A 321 4.12 -20.10 6.92
C TYR A 321 5.51 -19.91 6.37
N TYR A 322 6.43 -19.46 7.21
CA TYR A 322 7.83 -19.21 6.91
C TYR A 322 8.74 -19.99 7.85
N GLN A 323 9.80 -20.57 7.32
CA GLN A 323 10.97 -20.93 8.10
C GLN A 323 11.89 -19.72 8.20
N ILE A 324 12.50 -19.53 9.34
CA ILE A 324 13.44 -18.42 9.56
C ILE A 324 14.82 -18.89 9.09
N PRO A 325 15.44 -18.24 8.10
CA PRO A 325 16.70 -18.69 7.53
C PRO A 325 17.85 -18.56 8.52
N ILE A 326 18.79 -19.48 8.47
CA ILE A 326 19.92 -19.58 9.42
C ILE A 326 21.28 -19.57 8.71
N ASP A 327 22.32 -19.17 9.46
CA ASP A 327 23.71 -19.44 9.12
C ASP A 327 24.19 -20.69 9.87
N PRO A 328 24.44 -21.82 9.18
CA PRO A 328 24.82 -23.07 9.85
C PRO A 328 26.28 -23.09 10.34
N ASN A 329 27.09 -22.05 10.08
CA ASN A 329 28.47 -21.99 10.53
C ASN A 329 28.60 -21.27 11.87
N PRO A 330 28.82 -21.98 13.00
CA PRO A 330 28.89 -21.36 14.32
C PRO A 330 30.05 -20.36 14.48
N ASN A 331 31.02 -20.36 13.58
CA ASN A 331 32.20 -19.49 13.64
C ASN A 331 32.13 -18.34 12.61
N SER A 332 31.01 -18.13 11.96
CA SER A 332 30.83 -17.00 11.04
C SER A 332 30.80 -15.67 11.78
N ALA A 333 31.07 -14.58 11.08
CA ALA A 333 30.97 -13.24 11.64
C ALA A 333 29.52 -12.93 12.10
N GLY A 334 28.51 -13.38 11.35
CA GLY A 334 27.10 -13.25 11.71
C GLY A 334 26.79 -13.96 13.04
N ASN A 335 27.10 -15.21 13.14
CA ASN A 335 26.86 -16.01 14.37
C ASN A 335 27.70 -15.61 15.59
N GLN A 336 28.76 -14.82 15.42
CA GLN A 336 29.48 -14.23 16.56
C GLN A 336 28.70 -13.05 17.18
N VAL A 337 27.78 -12.50 16.44
CA VAL A 337 26.95 -11.35 16.84
C VAL A 337 25.52 -11.80 17.12
N TYR A 338 24.93 -12.57 16.20
CA TYR A 338 23.58 -13.15 16.29
C TYR A 338 23.65 -14.65 15.99
N PRO A 339 23.82 -15.52 16.97
CA PRO A 339 23.84 -16.95 16.76
C PRO A 339 22.50 -17.48 16.23
N SER A 340 22.49 -17.98 15.00
CA SER A 340 21.34 -18.65 14.38
C SER A 340 21.58 -20.12 14.06
N TYR A 341 22.83 -20.59 14.19
CA TYR A 341 23.31 -21.91 13.73
C TYR A 341 22.58 -23.12 14.33
N GLY A 342 21.97 -22.97 15.47
CA GLY A 342 21.25 -24.03 16.18
C GLY A 342 19.74 -23.81 16.26
N LEU A 343 19.21 -22.79 15.58
CA LEU A 343 17.81 -22.43 15.59
C LEU A 343 17.05 -23.12 14.44
N HIS A 344 15.78 -23.49 14.68
CA HIS A 344 14.88 -24.06 13.69
C HIS A 344 13.50 -23.38 13.83
N ASP A 345 13.54 -22.07 13.86
CA ASP A 345 12.38 -21.22 14.08
C ASP A 345 11.49 -21.15 12.86
N SER A 346 10.23 -20.94 13.09
CA SER A 346 9.23 -20.77 12.03
C SER A 346 8.16 -19.78 12.48
N GLU A 347 7.53 -19.16 11.50
CA GLU A 347 6.44 -18.22 11.74
C GLU A 347 5.22 -18.60 10.90
N ARG A 348 4.02 -18.37 11.47
CA ARG A 348 2.73 -18.53 10.82
C ARG A 348 1.95 -17.24 10.94
N GLU A 349 1.45 -16.75 9.80
CA GLU A 349 0.73 -15.51 9.68
C GLU A 349 -0.66 -15.71 9.03
N PRO A 350 -1.71 -16.02 9.80
CA PRO A 350 -3.08 -15.93 9.28
C PRO A 350 -3.55 -14.48 9.27
N ASP A 351 -4.18 -14.10 8.16
CA ASP A 351 -4.80 -12.80 7.94
C ASP A 351 -6.21 -12.96 7.38
N GLY A 352 -7.14 -12.12 7.78
CA GLY A 352 -8.50 -12.15 7.28
C GLY A 352 -9.16 -10.78 7.33
N TYR A 353 -9.70 -10.35 6.19
CA TYR A 353 -10.36 -9.07 6.04
C TYR A 353 -11.76 -9.23 5.43
N LEU A 354 -12.70 -8.49 5.96
CA LEU A 354 -14.06 -8.40 5.45
C LEU A 354 -14.53 -6.96 5.50
N THR A 355 -14.95 -6.42 4.36
CA THR A 355 -15.65 -5.13 4.30
C THR A 355 -16.95 -5.26 3.53
N PHE A 356 -17.90 -4.43 3.91
CA PHE A 356 -19.17 -4.24 3.22
C PHE A 356 -19.36 -2.73 3.00
N SER A 357 -19.50 -2.30 1.75
CA SER A 357 -19.66 -0.89 1.42
C SER A 357 -21.03 -0.63 0.79
N TRP A 358 -21.76 0.33 1.33
CA TRP A 358 -22.94 0.91 0.70
C TRP A 358 -22.59 2.26 0.10
N VAL A 359 -22.70 2.34 -1.22
CA VAL A 359 -22.47 3.56 -1.99
C VAL A 359 -23.82 4.09 -2.45
N HIS A 360 -24.15 5.33 -2.07
CA HIS A 360 -25.41 5.97 -2.41
C HIS A 360 -25.19 7.32 -3.10
N THR A 361 -25.74 7.48 -4.28
CA THR A 361 -25.73 8.73 -5.04
C THR A 361 -27.05 9.48 -4.82
N PHE A 362 -27.05 10.55 -4.03
CA PHE A 362 -28.26 11.37 -3.83
C PHE A 362 -28.63 12.15 -5.09
N ASN A 363 -27.63 12.68 -5.78
CA ASN A 363 -27.76 13.39 -7.04
C ASN A 363 -26.36 13.50 -7.69
N SER A 364 -26.27 14.18 -8.84
CA SER A 364 -25.01 14.35 -9.57
C SER A 364 -23.87 15.03 -8.78
N ASN A 365 -24.19 15.68 -7.67
CA ASN A 365 -23.23 16.45 -6.88
C ASN A 365 -22.94 15.86 -5.50
N VAL A 366 -23.72 14.88 -5.03
CA VAL A 366 -23.61 14.33 -3.68
C VAL A 366 -23.57 12.82 -3.70
N LEU A 367 -22.48 12.26 -3.22
CA LEU A 367 -22.21 10.84 -3.11
C LEU A 367 -21.98 10.45 -1.64
N MET A 368 -22.38 9.26 -1.23
CA MET A 368 -22.23 8.68 0.10
C MET A 368 -21.59 7.31 0.05
N THR A 369 -20.68 7.04 0.96
CA THR A 369 -20.16 5.68 1.23
C THR A 369 -20.23 5.39 2.73
N ILE A 370 -20.65 4.18 3.10
CA ILE A 370 -20.59 3.64 4.47
C ILE A 370 -20.00 2.25 4.38
N SER A 371 -18.89 2.04 5.08
CA SER A 371 -18.09 0.82 4.95
C SER A 371 -17.72 0.27 6.33
N PRO A 372 -18.57 -0.53 6.98
CA PRO A 372 -18.15 -1.34 8.12
C PRO A 372 -17.15 -2.41 7.67
N PHE A 373 -16.17 -2.69 8.53
CA PHE A 373 -15.15 -3.69 8.27
C PHE A 373 -14.80 -4.49 9.52
N TYR A 374 -14.22 -5.66 9.28
CA TYR A 374 -13.57 -6.49 10.28
C TYR A 374 -12.23 -6.97 9.74
N HIS A 375 -11.19 -6.89 10.55
CA HIS A 375 -9.86 -7.39 10.24
C HIS A 375 -9.36 -8.26 11.38
N TYR A 376 -8.77 -9.40 11.04
CA TYR A 376 -8.07 -10.30 11.93
C TYR A 376 -6.67 -10.53 11.40
N ASN A 377 -5.66 -10.39 12.25
CA ASN A 377 -4.31 -10.84 11.94
C ASN A 377 -3.66 -11.52 13.14
N GLN A 378 -2.72 -12.41 12.84
CA GLN A 378 -1.90 -13.08 13.84
C GLN A 378 -0.50 -13.29 13.28
N ALA A 379 0.53 -13.18 14.14
CA ALA A 379 1.85 -13.72 13.92
C ALA A 379 2.18 -14.67 15.06
N SER A 380 2.48 -15.92 14.71
CA SER A 380 2.79 -16.98 15.65
C SER A 380 4.17 -17.53 15.35
N TYR A 381 5.15 -17.02 16.08
CA TYR A 381 6.55 -17.42 16.00
C TYR A 381 6.80 -18.61 16.93
N SER A 382 7.39 -19.68 16.41
CA SER A 382 7.58 -20.95 17.12
C SER A 382 8.98 -21.49 16.92
N ALA A 383 9.67 -21.73 18.03
CA ALA A 383 10.96 -22.41 18.06
C ALA A 383 10.81 -23.95 18.11
N SER A 384 11.87 -24.65 17.73
CA SER A 384 12.01 -26.08 18.03
C SER A 384 12.35 -26.29 19.51
N PRO A 385 11.85 -27.38 20.14
CA PRO A 385 12.22 -27.72 21.52
C PRO A 385 13.70 -28.00 21.75
N ASN A 386 14.47 -28.17 20.68
CA ASN A 386 15.91 -28.48 20.74
C ASN A 386 16.79 -27.27 20.35
N ASP A 387 16.21 -26.11 20.16
CA ASP A 387 16.95 -24.94 19.72
C ASP A 387 17.97 -24.45 20.75
N VAL A 388 19.09 -23.95 20.23
CA VAL A 388 20.24 -23.45 21.00
C VAL A 388 20.71 -22.16 20.34
N PRO A 389 20.96 -21.08 21.05
CA PRO A 389 21.04 -20.94 22.51
C PRO A 389 19.69 -20.66 23.20
N VAL A 390 18.60 -20.49 22.45
CA VAL A 390 17.32 -20.08 23.00
C VAL A 390 16.14 -20.75 22.30
N ILE A 391 15.12 -21.06 23.07
CA ILE A 391 13.80 -21.49 22.57
C ILE A 391 12.86 -20.30 22.74
N SER A 392 12.51 -19.62 21.65
CA SER A 392 11.65 -18.45 21.66
C SER A 392 10.28 -18.76 21.07
N THR A 393 9.21 -18.33 21.73
CA THR A 393 7.86 -18.39 21.19
C THR A 393 7.13 -17.08 21.41
N VAL A 394 6.44 -16.59 20.39
CA VAL A 394 5.56 -15.41 20.47
C VAL A 394 4.29 -15.72 19.69
N ASP A 395 3.15 -15.39 20.28
CA ASP A 395 1.86 -15.39 19.60
C ASP A 395 1.21 -14.02 19.80
N GLN A 396 1.08 -13.27 18.71
CA GLN A 396 0.44 -11.96 18.68
C GLN A 396 -0.80 -12.06 17.80
N THR A 397 -1.96 -11.81 18.40
CA THR A 397 -3.26 -11.85 17.70
C THR A 397 -3.97 -10.52 17.86
N ALA A 398 -4.49 -9.95 16.78
CA ALA A 398 -5.30 -8.75 16.83
C ALA A 398 -6.60 -8.89 16.04
N ASN A 399 -7.66 -8.34 16.59
CA ASN A 399 -8.98 -8.25 15.99
C ASN A 399 -9.40 -6.79 15.96
N TYR A 400 -9.81 -6.32 14.79
CA TYR A 400 -10.29 -4.96 14.57
C TYR A 400 -11.72 -5.00 14.07
N ALA A 401 -12.59 -4.22 14.68
CA ALA A 401 -13.95 -4.02 14.21
C ALA A 401 -14.22 -2.52 14.10
N GLY A 402 -14.56 -2.04 12.92
CA GLY A 402 -14.68 -0.62 12.68
C GLY A 402 -15.55 -0.26 11.49
N ALA A 403 -15.55 1.02 11.19
CA ALA A 403 -16.23 1.55 10.02
C ALA A 403 -15.58 2.85 9.54
N GLN A 404 -15.69 3.08 8.25
CA GLN A 404 -15.49 4.37 7.61
C GLN A 404 -16.81 4.85 7.03
N ALA A 405 -17.08 6.15 7.16
CA ALA A 405 -18.22 6.76 6.50
C ALA A 405 -17.89 8.20 6.12
N SER A 406 -18.26 8.64 4.92
CA SER A 406 -18.06 10.02 4.49
C SER A 406 -18.98 10.51 3.37
N VAL A 407 -19.09 11.86 3.17
CA VAL A 407 -19.79 12.55 2.06
C VAL A 407 -18.83 13.39 1.25
N ASP A 408 -18.94 13.23 -0.03
CA ASP A 408 -18.39 14.15 -1.01
C ASP A 408 -19.53 14.96 -1.65
N ALA A 409 -19.43 16.28 -1.56
CA ALA A 409 -20.42 17.20 -2.10
C ALA A 409 -19.75 18.29 -2.95
N THR A 410 -20.15 18.37 -4.22
CA THR A 410 -19.74 19.51 -5.04
C THR A 410 -20.77 20.64 -4.91
N VAL A 411 -20.34 21.77 -4.38
CA VAL A 411 -21.15 22.97 -4.20
C VAL A 411 -20.48 24.14 -4.90
N GLY A 412 -20.96 24.50 -6.08
CA GLY A 412 -20.34 25.56 -6.89
C GLY A 412 -18.92 25.20 -7.30
N LYS A 413 -17.92 25.92 -6.78
CA LYS A 413 -16.49 25.70 -7.04
C LYS A 413 -15.78 24.83 -5.97
N ASN A 414 -16.49 24.46 -4.92
CA ASN A 414 -15.97 23.65 -3.82
C ASN A 414 -16.31 22.18 -4.06
N ASN A 415 -15.38 21.29 -3.75
CA ASN A 415 -15.62 19.87 -3.57
C ASN A 415 -15.29 19.55 -2.12
N VAL A 416 -16.33 19.55 -1.29
CA VAL A 416 -16.21 19.36 0.16
C VAL A 416 -16.39 17.89 0.48
N GLU A 417 -15.47 17.34 1.23
CA GLU A 417 -15.55 16.02 1.81
C GLU A 417 -15.55 16.11 3.33
N VAL A 418 -16.43 15.34 3.98
CA VAL A 418 -16.50 15.22 5.44
C VAL A 418 -16.68 13.75 5.81
N GLY A 419 -15.97 13.26 6.81
CA GLY A 419 -16.12 11.88 7.18
C GLY A 419 -15.66 11.52 8.58
N VAL A 420 -15.86 10.24 8.89
CA VAL A 420 -15.44 9.61 10.14
C VAL A 420 -14.78 8.27 9.83
N TYR A 421 -13.78 7.92 10.60
CA TYR A 421 -13.15 6.62 10.59
C TYR A 421 -12.91 6.18 12.02
N GLY A 422 -12.95 4.88 12.28
CA GLY A 422 -12.56 4.38 13.59
C GLY A 422 -12.76 2.90 13.75
N PHE A 423 -12.05 2.35 14.71
CA PHE A 423 -12.11 0.94 15.07
C PHE A 423 -11.87 0.74 16.57
N VAL A 424 -12.37 -0.39 17.06
CA VAL A 424 -11.99 -1.00 18.32
C VAL A 424 -11.06 -2.16 18.00
N GLN A 425 -9.96 -2.24 18.73
CA GLN A 425 -8.96 -3.32 18.62
C GLN A 425 -8.95 -4.14 19.90
N HIS A 426 -8.93 -5.46 19.74
CA HIS A 426 -8.67 -6.41 20.80
C HIS A 426 -7.41 -7.20 20.46
N GLN A 427 -6.33 -7.02 21.22
CA GLN A 427 -5.04 -7.63 20.97
C GLN A 427 -4.64 -8.54 22.13
N SER A 428 -4.14 -9.72 21.80
CA SER A 428 -3.53 -10.69 22.71
C SER A 428 -2.08 -10.92 22.33
N ASN A 429 -1.21 -11.01 23.29
CA ASN A 429 0.19 -11.36 23.12
C ASN A 429 0.57 -12.42 24.16
N VAL A 430 1.19 -13.52 23.71
CA VAL A 430 1.78 -14.55 24.56
C VAL A 430 3.26 -14.64 24.20
N PHE A 431 4.09 -14.68 25.20
CA PHE A 431 5.55 -14.67 25.05
C PHE A 431 6.21 -15.69 25.95
N ASN A 432 7.20 -16.39 25.43
CA ASN A 432 8.06 -17.26 26.22
C ASN A 432 9.46 -17.31 25.59
N ASN A 433 10.51 -17.20 26.44
CA ASN A 433 11.90 -17.24 26.02
C ASN A 433 12.72 -18.05 27.03
N VAL A 434 13.22 -19.21 26.60
CA VAL A 434 13.94 -20.17 27.43
C VAL A 434 15.36 -20.34 26.90
N PHE A 435 16.34 -19.86 27.65
CA PHE A 435 17.75 -20.04 27.27
C PHE A 435 18.22 -21.46 27.60
N THR A 436 18.86 -22.11 26.65
CA THR A 436 19.23 -23.52 26.72
C THR A 436 20.74 -23.75 26.87
N ASP A 437 21.58 -22.74 26.61
CA ASP A 437 23.05 -22.87 26.57
C ASP A 437 23.79 -22.13 27.72
N CYS A 438 23.11 -21.79 28.80
CA CYS A 438 23.73 -21.08 29.93
C CYS A 438 23.68 -21.84 31.27
N GLY A 439 23.33 -23.11 31.26
CA GLY A 439 23.26 -23.96 32.45
C GLY A 439 22.33 -23.43 33.52
N THR A 440 22.77 -23.46 34.80
CA THR A 440 21.98 -22.95 35.91
C THR A 440 21.95 -21.43 36.03
N SER A 441 22.68 -20.72 35.19
CA SER A 441 22.74 -19.25 35.18
C SER A 441 21.74 -18.65 34.21
N CYS A 442 20.95 -19.45 33.50
CA CYS A 442 19.92 -18.99 32.57
C CYS A 442 18.78 -18.30 33.29
N GLN A 443 18.45 -17.14 32.82
CA GLN A 443 17.24 -16.44 33.23
C GLN A 443 16.19 -16.60 32.15
N ASN A 444 15.17 -17.40 32.39
CA ASN A 444 14.04 -17.59 31.48
C ASN A 444 13.05 -16.44 31.64
N PHE A 445 12.43 -16.06 30.50
CA PHE A 445 11.42 -15.02 30.46
C PHE A 445 10.10 -15.63 29.95
N GLY A 446 9.11 -15.66 30.83
CA GLY A 446 7.80 -16.22 30.50
C GLY A 446 7.55 -17.61 31.11
N PRO A 447 6.40 -18.26 30.73
CA PRO A 447 5.39 -17.70 29.86
C PRO A 447 4.68 -16.48 30.48
N SER A 448 4.53 -15.45 29.68
CA SER A 448 3.80 -14.23 30.03
C SER A 448 2.73 -13.94 28.99
N SER A 449 1.60 -13.36 29.39
CA SER A 449 0.52 -13.03 28.48
C SER A 449 -0.14 -11.71 28.86
N ALA A 450 -0.54 -10.95 27.85
CA ALA A 450 -1.32 -9.74 28.02
C ALA A 450 -2.45 -9.66 26.99
N VAL A 451 -3.58 -9.11 27.42
CA VAL A 451 -4.71 -8.79 26.54
C VAL A 451 -5.06 -7.32 26.72
N VAL A 452 -5.15 -6.61 25.63
CA VAL A 452 -5.44 -5.18 25.59
C VAL A 452 -6.63 -4.92 24.67
N THR A 453 -7.50 -4.00 25.08
CA THR A 453 -8.59 -3.50 24.26
C THR A 453 -8.52 -1.99 24.22
N GLY A 454 -8.47 -1.42 23.05
CA GLY A 454 -8.43 0.03 22.82
C GLY A 454 -8.94 0.36 21.44
N GLY A 455 -8.63 1.54 20.92
CA GLY A 455 -9.07 1.90 19.58
C GLY A 455 -8.68 3.29 19.15
N LEU A 456 -9.01 3.58 17.91
CA LEU A 456 -8.83 4.86 17.24
C LEU A 456 -10.19 5.37 16.75
N GLY A 457 -10.43 6.66 16.93
CA GLY A 457 -11.60 7.35 16.39
C GLY A 457 -11.18 8.67 15.75
N GLU A 458 -11.65 8.96 14.55
CA GLU A 458 -11.22 10.09 13.77
C GLU A 458 -12.39 10.77 13.06
N VAL A 459 -12.26 12.08 12.88
CA VAL A 459 -13.19 12.87 12.07
C VAL A 459 -12.36 13.79 11.17
N PHE A 460 -12.83 13.99 9.94
CA PHE A 460 -12.11 14.81 8.99
C PHE A 460 -13.05 15.65 8.11
N ILE A 461 -12.50 16.74 7.60
CA ILE A 461 -13.10 17.59 6.57
C ILE A 461 -12.01 18.04 5.61
N SER A 462 -12.30 18.02 4.33
CA SER A 462 -11.47 18.65 3.30
C SER A 462 -12.31 19.41 2.29
N ASP A 463 -11.73 20.43 1.67
CA ASP A 463 -12.33 21.19 0.57
C ASP A 463 -11.30 21.39 -0.54
N ARG A 464 -11.65 21.02 -1.76
CA ARG A 464 -10.94 21.37 -2.98
C ARG A 464 -11.67 22.53 -3.66
N PHE A 465 -11.13 23.72 -3.50
CA PHE A 465 -11.69 24.95 -4.03
C PHE A 465 -11.07 25.31 -5.39
N LYS A 466 -11.82 25.14 -6.47
CA LYS A 466 -11.44 25.57 -7.83
C LYS A 466 -11.60 27.09 -7.98
N VAL A 467 -10.57 27.85 -7.62
CA VAL A 467 -10.58 29.32 -7.72
C VAL A 467 -10.79 29.74 -9.17
N THR A 468 -10.03 29.15 -10.08
CA THR A 468 -10.10 29.30 -11.54
C THR A 468 -9.91 27.94 -12.22
N SER A 469 -9.98 27.87 -13.55
CA SER A 469 -9.67 26.67 -14.32
C SER A 469 -8.19 26.24 -14.28
N TRP A 470 -7.32 27.07 -13.69
CA TRP A 470 -5.87 26.83 -13.60
C TRP A 470 -5.32 26.90 -12.18
N LEU A 471 -6.17 27.17 -11.17
CA LEU A 471 -5.78 27.24 -9.76
C LEU A 471 -6.79 26.53 -8.89
N THR A 472 -6.34 25.49 -8.20
CA THR A 472 -7.09 24.76 -7.17
C THR A 472 -6.35 24.90 -5.83
N LEU A 473 -7.11 25.24 -4.78
CA LEU A 473 -6.63 25.25 -3.39
C LEU A 473 -7.27 24.08 -2.65
N ILE A 474 -6.48 23.44 -1.79
CA ILE A 474 -6.93 22.34 -0.93
C ILE A 474 -6.73 22.77 0.51
N ALA A 475 -7.74 22.57 1.35
CA ALA A 475 -7.66 22.76 2.78
C ALA A 475 -8.34 21.59 3.48
N GLY A 476 -7.68 21.03 4.47
CA GLY A 476 -8.19 19.89 5.23
C GLY A 476 -7.86 19.99 6.70
N LEU A 477 -8.67 19.31 7.51
CA LEU A 477 -8.45 19.15 8.94
C LEU A 477 -8.89 17.75 9.35
N ARG A 478 -8.02 17.03 10.06
CA ARG A 478 -8.32 15.74 10.69
C ARG A 478 -8.12 15.85 12.19
N TYR A 479 -9.03 15.31 12.96
CA TYR A 479 -8.89 15.12 14.39
C TYR A 479 -8.91 13.64 14.70
N SER A 480 -7.93 13.17 15.48
CA SER A 480 -7.75 11.79 15.87
C SER A 480 -7.74 11.67 17.39
N HIS A 481 -8.41 10.66 17.91
CA HIS A 481 -8.39 10.27 19.33
C HIS A 481 -8.01 8.80 19.44
N PHE A 482 -6.89 8.51 20.08
CA PHE A 482 -6.43 7.17 20.39
C PHE A 482 -6.54 6.89 21.88
N ASP A 483 -7.03 5.70 22.24
CA ASP A 483 -7.09 5.22 23.61
C ASP A 483 -6.60 3.76 23.66
N SER A 484 -5.53 3.50 24.41
CA SER A 484 -5.04 2.13 24.65
C SER A 484 -5.96 1.30 25.54
N GLY A 485 -6.99 1.92 26.13
CA GLY A 485 -8.06 1.23 26.85
C GLY A 485 -7.61 0.43 28.08
N SER A 486 -8.24 -0.71 28.27
CA SER A 486 -8.03 -1.57 29.43
C SER A 486 -7.08 -2.73 29.13
N VAL A 487 -6.28 -3.10 30.11
CA VAL A 487 -5.36 -4.24 30.07
C VAL A 487 -5.79 -5.27 31.11
N SER A 488 -5.83 -6.53 30.71
CA SER A 488 -5.93 -7.66 31.64
C SER A 488 -4.54 -8.31 31.80
N GLY A 489 -4.13 -8.57 33.03
CA GLY A 489 -2.86 -9.25 33.33
C GLY A 489 -1.70 -8.35 33.76
N GLY A 490 -1.90 -7.05 33.99
CA GLY A 490 -0.84 -6.16 34.47
C GLY A 490 -1.31 -4.75 34.83
N THR A 491 -0.47 -3.97 35.50
CA THR A 491 -0.70 -2.55 35.72
C THR A 491 -0.07 -1.77 34.58
N GLN A 492 -0.93 -1.10 33.79
CA GLN A 492 -0.46 -0.21 32.73
C GLN A 492 -0.91 1.21 32.92
N PRO A 493 -0.08 2.18 32.55
CA PRO A 493 -0.60 3.49 32.28
C PRO A 493 -1.44 3.42 31.00
N ALA A 494 -2.73 3.78 31.09
CA ALA A 494 -3.53 4.04 29.92
C ALA A 494 -2.88 5.18 29.11
N VAL A 495 -2.74 4.99 27.81
CA VAL A 495 -2.25 6.02 26.89
C VAL A 495 -3.46 6.54 26.11
N ALA A 496 -3.84 7.78 26.37
CA ALA A 496 -4.84 8.48 25.56
C ALA A 496 -4.18 9.69 24.91
N GLN A 497 -4.38 9.84 23.61
CA GLN A 497 -3.75 10.90 22.82
C GLN A 497 -4.75 11.50 21.85
N ASP A 498 -4.66 12.82 21.71
CA ASP A 498 -5.39 13.60 20.72
C ASP A 498 -4.43 14.21 19.71
N ALA A 499 -4.82 14.26 18.45
CA ALA A 499 -4.12 14.97 17.41
C ALA A 499 -5.09 15.82 16.58
N THR A 500 -4.57 16.91 16.05
CA THR A 500 -5.31 17.78 15.12
C THR A 500 -4.37 18.18 14.00
N ASP A 501 -4.66 17.71 12.80
CA ASP A 501 -3.77 17.69 11.67
C ASP A 501 -4.31 18.56 10.53
N PRO A 502 -3.91 19.85 10.47
CA PRO A 502 -4.25 20.73 9.36
C PRO A 502 -3.43 20.37 8.12
N ARG A 503 -4.04 20.53 6.93
CA ARG A 503 -3.43 20.27 5.64
C ARG A 503 -3.80 21.35 4.64
N PHE A 504 -2.82 21.80 3.86
CA PHE A 504 -2.98 22.84 2.85
C PHE A 504 -2.25 22.48 1.58
N GLY A 505 -2.92 22.59 0.46
CA GLY A 505 -2.35 22.29 -0.85
C GLY A 505 -2.70 23.33 -1.89
N VAL A 506 -1.87 23.43 -2.91
CA VAL A 506 -2.09 24.28 -4.09
C VAL A 506 -1.70 23.51 -5.35
N ALA A 507 -2.61 23.45 -6.33
CA ALA A 507 -2.32 22.96 -7.67
C ALA A 507 -2.49 24.11 -8.66
N LEU A 508 -1.42 24.37 -9.43
CA LEU A 508 -1.34 25.45 -10.41
C LEU A 508 -1.08 24.86 -11.79
N ARG A 509 -2.08 24.84 -12.66
CA ARG A 509 -1.92 24.48 -14.07
C ARG A 509 -1.38 25.65 -14.88
N ILE A 510 -0.31 25.43 -15.63
CA ILE A 510 0.20 26.43 -16.57
C ILE A 510 -0.58 26.28 -17.88
N PRO A 511 -1.45 27.24 -18.24
CA PRO A 511 -2.22 27.16 -19.48
C PRO A 511 -1.28 27.06 -20.71
N ARG A 512 -1.69 26.31 -21.75
CA ARG A 512 -0.98 25.98 -22.99
C ARG A 512 0.11 24.89 -22.85
N LEU A 513 0.81 24.78 -21.71
CA LEU A 513 1.79 23.72 -21.47
C LEU A 513 1.15 22.50 -20.79
N ASN A 514 0.03 22.70 -20.12
CA ASN A 514 -0.65 21.72 -19.26
C ASN A 514 0.23 21.18 -18.13
N TRP A 515 1.33 21.89 -17.81
CA TRP A 515 2.13 21.54 -16.64
C TRP A 515 1.35 21.84 -15.38
N VAL A 516 1.45 20.99 -14.39
CA VAL A 516 0.84 21.18 -13.07
C VAL A 516 1.95 21.33 -12.04
N LEU A 517 2.06 22.52 -11.46
CA LEU A 517 2.89 22.75 -10.28
C LEU A 517 2.01 22.49 -9.06
N HIS A 518 2.52 21.75 -8.10
CA HIS A 518 1.82 21.52 -6.85
C HIS A 518 2.71 21.78 -5.65
N GLY A 519 2.08 22.18 -4.56
CA GLY A 519 2.74 22.39 -3.28
C GLY A 519 1.81 21.98 -2.15
N PHE A 520 2.39 21.42 -1.09
CA PHE A 520 1.66 20.93 0.06
C PHE A 520 2.39 21.24 1.36
N TYR A 521 1.61 21.48 2.39
CA TYR A 521 2.04 21.53 3.79
C TYR A 521 0.98 20.86 4.64
N GLY A 522 1.38 19.92 5.51
CA GLY A 522 0.42 19.24 6.36
C GLY A 522 1.04 18.58 7.58
N HIS A 523 0.15 18.26 8.52
CA HIS A 523 0.46 17.47 9.70
C HIS A 523 -0.25 16.13 9.62
N PHE A 524 0.41 15.11 10.21
CA PHE A 524 -0.11 13.75 10.28
C PHE A 524 0.13 13.18 11.67
N TYR A 525 -0.75 12.29 12.07
CA TYR A 525 -0.64 11.54 13.31
C TYR A 525 -0.74 10.05 13.01
N GLN A 526 0.16 9.27 13.61
CA GLN A 526 0.13 7.82 13.61
C GLN A 526 -0.03 7.32 15.03
N ALA A 527 -1.05 6.51 15.28
CA ALA A 527 -1.28 5.91 16.58
C ALA A 527 -0.16 4.91 16.92
N PRO A 528 0.28 4.85 18.20
CA PRO A 528 1.24 3.85 18.61
C PRO A 528 0.60 2.45 18.63
N PRO A 529 1.40 1.37 18.55
CA PRO A 529 0.89 0.03 18.78
C PRO A 529 0.15 -0.09 20.11
N LEU A 530 -0.93 -0.84 20.14
CA LEU A 530 -1.80 -0.95 21.32
C LEU A 530 -1.06 -1.55 22.53
N LEU A 531 -0.21 -2.55 22.31
CA LEU A 531 0.68 -3.14 23.33
C LEU A 531 1.96 -2.31 23.51
N THR A 532 1.81 -1.09 23.99
CA THR A 532 2.93 -0.13 24.08
C THR A 532 3.78 -0.30 25.34
N ALA A 533 3.23 -0.80 26.41
CA ALA A 533 3.86 -0.79 27.72
C ALA A 533 3.47 -1.99 28.59
N THR A 534 3.09 -3.12 27.98
CA THR A 534 2.57 -4.28 28.71
C THR A 534 3.18 -5.58 28.34
N GLY A 535 2.73 -6.57 29.12
CA GLY A 535 2.95 -7.96 28.88
C GLY A 535 4.42 -8.31 28.81
N PRO A 536 4.78 -9.20 27.90
CA PRO A 536 6.11 -9.80 27.85
C PRO A 536 7.25 -8.79 27.73
N LEU A 537 7.06 -7.71 27.00
CA LEU A 537 8.09 -6.68 26.80
C LEU A 537 8.38 -5.90 28.10
N LEU A 538 7.33 -5.56 28.86
CA LEU A 538 7.50 -4.92 30.17
C LEU A 538 8.12 -5.88 31.16
N ASP A 539 7.73 -7.15 31.16
CA ASP A 539 8.28 -8.19 32.01
C ASP A 539 9.77 -8.41 31.69
N LEU A 540 10.14 -8.45 30.41
CA LEU A 540 11.53 -8.53 29.97
C LEU A 540 12.34 -7.32 30.44
N ALA A 541 11.85 -6.11 30.15
CA ALA A 541 12.52 -4.88 30.54
C ALA A 541 12.75 -4.82 32.08
N THR A 542 11.73 -5.18 32.85
CA THR A 542 11.80 -5.21 34.33
C THR A 542 12.80 -6.26 34.81
N SER A 543 12.81 -7.45 34.22
CA SER A 543 13.73 -8.54 34.57
C SER A 543 15.19 -8.20 34.28
N GLN A 544 15.44 -7.42 33.22
CA GLN A 544 16.76 -6.93 32.82
C GLN A 544 17.16 -5.62 33.54
N THR A 545 16.32 -5.11 34.44
CA THR A 545 16.50 -3.77 35.06
C THR A 545 16.60 -2.62 34.06
N LEU A 546 15.99 -2.78 32.89
CA LEU A 546 15.91 -1.74 31.86
C LEU A 546 14.80 -0.75 32.21
N ALA A 547 15.00 0.51 31.85
CA ALA A 547 13.94 1.50 31.94
C ALA A 547 12.95 1.28 30.80
N PHE A 548 11.68 1.55 31.05
CA PHE A 548 10.62 1.49 30.07
C PHE A 548 9.79 2.79 30.07
N ALA A 549 9.47 3.33 28.90
CA ALA A 549 8.56 4.45 28.75
C ALA A 549 7.43 4.07 27.76
N PRO A 550 6.18 4.49 28.03
CA PRO A 550 5.08 4.27 27.08
C PRO A 550 5.40 4.87 25.72
N LEU A 551 5.08 4.14 24.67
CA LEU A 551 5.15 4.68 23.30
C LEU A 551 4.18 5.84 23.15
N LYS A 552 4.62 6.82 22.39
CA LYS A 552 3.77 7.96 21.97
C LYS A 552 3.50 7.84 20.49
N GLY A 553 2.35 8.33 20.07
CA GLY A 553 2.03 8.44 18.66
C GLY A 553 3.02 9.33 17.93
N GLU A 554 3.37 8.94 16.73
CA GLU A 554 4.21 9.71 15.83
C GLU A 554 3.44 10.93 15.31
N ARG A 555 4.16 12.04 15.15
CA ARG A 555 3.62 13.32 14.66
C ARG A 555 4.54 13.86 13.60
N ASP A 556 4.03 13.96 12.39
CA ASP A 556 4.78 14.41 11.24
C ASP A 556 4.36 15.79 10.79
N GLU A 557 5.35 16.54 10.34
CA GLU A 557 5.20 17.79 9.60
C GLU A 557 5.81 17.57 8.22
N GLU A 558 5.00 17.65 7.17
CA GLU A 558 5.42 17.42 5.79
C GLU A 558 5.34 18.68 4.93
N TYR A 559 6.40 18.87 4.12
CA TYR A 559 6.45 19.83 3.02
C TYR A 559 6.73 19.07 1.74
N GLN A 560 5.94 19.32 0.70
CA GLN A 560 6.16 18.74 -0.61
C GLN A 560 5.92 19.78 -1.71
N PHE A 561 6.76 19.74 -2.74
CA PHE A 561 6.63 20.56 -3.94
C PHE A 561 6.97 19.70 -5.15
N GLY A 562 6.21 19.86 -6.23
CA GLY A 562 6.49 19.10 -7.42
C GLY A 562 5.90 19.71 -8.68
N VAL A 563 6.19 19.02 -9.78
CA VAL A 563 5.69 19.36 -11.11
C VAL A 563 5.38 18.11 -11.90
N SER A 564 4.18 18.07 -12.50
CA SER A 564 3.80 17.05 -13.49
C SER A 564 3.81 17.67 -14.88
N ILE A 565 4.54 17.05 -15.79
CA ILE A 565 4.81 17.54 -17.16
C ILE A 565 4.30 16.51 -18.17
N PRO A 566 3.09 16.66 -18.71
CA PRO A 566 2.62 15.85 -19.82
C PRO A 566 3.22 16.38 -21.13
N PHE A 567 3.74 15.47 -21.98
CA PHE A 567 4.20 15.82 -23.32
C PHE A 567 4.08 14.65 -24.29
N HIS A 568 3.34 14.82 -25.35
CA HIS A 568 3.12 13.78 -26.38
C HIS A 568 2.70 12.40 -25.82
N GLY A 569 1.89 12.38 -24.76
CA GLY A 569 1.46 11.17 -24.07
C GLY A 569 2.46 10.61 -23.07
N TRP A 570 3.67 11.18 -22.95
CA TRP A 570 4.57 10.93 -21.83
C TRP A 570 4.13 11.76 -20.62
N VAL A 571 4.39 11.22 -19.43
CA VAL A 571 4.23 11.97 -18.18
C VAL A 571 5.53 11.89 -17.42
N LEU A 572 6.10 13.05 -17.11
CA LEU A 572 7.23 13.23 -16.20
C LEU A 572 6.72 13.90 -14.93
N GLU A 573 6.98 13.31 -13.79
CA GLU A 573 6.73 13.92 -12.48
C GLU A 573 8.05 14.06 -11.73
N GLU A 574 8.20 15.19 -11.06
CA GLU A 574 9.33 15.51 -10.20
C GLU A 574 8.81 16.08 -8.91
N ASP A 575 9.14 15.46 -7.78
CA ASP A 575 8.71 15.85 -6.45
C ASP A 575 9.89 15.99 -5.51
N THR A 576 9.89 17.03 -4.70
CA THR A 576 10.79 17.18 -3.55
C THR A 576 9.97 17.18 -2.28
N PHE A 577 10.45 16.51 -1.25
CA PHE A 577 9.73 16.34 0.01
C PHE A 577 10.67 16.48 1.21
N GLN A 578 10.10 16.92 2.33
CA GLN A 578 10.72 16.89 3.64
C GLN A 578 9.67 16.54 4.67
N THR A 579 9.93 15.47 5.46
CA THR A 579 9.13 15.08 6.61
C THR A 579 9.96 15.20 7.89
N ARG A 580 9.40 15.85 8.89
CA ARG A 580 9.96 15.95 10.24
C ARG A 580 9.04 15.23 11.19
N ALA A 581 9.46 14.07 11.67
CA ALA A 581 8.71 13.27 12.62
C ALA A 581 9.17 13.54 14.07
N GLN A 582 8.20 13.53 14.99
CA GLN A 582 8.43 13.45 16.45
C GLN A 582 7.89 12.14 16.95
N ASN A 583 8.56 11.51 17.89
CA ASN A 583 8.26 10.17 18.37
C ASN A 583 8.20 9.15 17.23
N TRP A 584 9.16 9.25 16.31
CA TRP A 584 9.23 8.37 15.15
C TRP A 584 9.25 6.91 15.57
N LEU A 585 8.31 6.13 15.03
CA LEU A 585 8.10 4.74 15.38
C LEU A 585 9.08 3.85 14.61
N ASP A 586 9.81 3.05 15.37
CA ASP A 586 10.78 2.07 14.91
C ASP A 586 10.66 0.80 15.75
N HIS A 587 11.47 -0.21 15.51
CA HIS A 587 11.47 -1.44 16.26
C HIS A 587 12.87 -2.08 16.30
N ASN A 588 13.11 -2.91 17.31
CA ASN A 588 14.34 -3.69 17.48
C ASN A 588 14.01 -5.13 17.86
N ASN A 589 14.96 -6.04 17.68
CA ASN A 589 14.85 -7.43 18.12
C ASN A 589 15.17 -7.59 19.61
N ILE A 590 14.65 -8.63 20.20
CA ILE A 590 15.07 -9.13 21.53
C ILE A 590 16.18 -10.15 21.33
N GLY A 591 17.43 -9.70 21.47
CA GLY A 591 18.60 -10.57 21.36
C GLY A 591 18.64 -11.28 20.01
N GLU A 592 18.73 -12.60 20.05
CA GLU A 592 18.83 -13.49 18.88
C GLU A 592 17.48 -13.98 18.36
N SER A 593 16.38 -13.54 18.98
CA SER A 593 15.04 -13.92 18.57
C SER A 593 14.49 -12.99 17.49
N ASN A 594 13.58 -13.47 16.68
CA ASN A 594 12.80 -12.65 15.75
C ASN A 594 11.62 -11.94 16.44
N ILE A 595 11.76 -11.66 17.72
CA ILE A 595 10.75 -10.94 18.49
C ILE A 595 11.07 -9.46 18.43
N PHE A 596 10.19 -8.73 17.80
CA PHE A 596 10.32 -7.28 17.66
C PHE A 596 9.64 -6.56 18.80
N TRP A 597 10.29 -5.52 19.31
CA TRP A 597 9.64 -4.53 20.15
C TRP A 597 9.65 -3.15 19.49
N PRO A 598 8.54 -2.43 19.59
CA PRO A 598 8.49 -1.07 19.09
C PRO A 598 9.25 -0.11 20.00
N ILE A 599 9.90 0.86 19.39
CA ILE A 599 10.57 1.98 20.06
C ILE A 599 10.16 3.28 19.38
N THR A 600 10.32 4.41 20.07
CA THR A 600 10.17 5.72 19.46
C THR A 600 11.41 6.57 19.69
N TRP A 601 11.88 7.23 18.63
CA TRP A 601 12.98 8.18 18.64
C TRP A 601 12.49 9.60 18.89
N THR A 602 13.34 10.47 19.43
CA THR A 602 13.01 11.88 19.69
C THR A 602 12.50 12.58 18.43
N ALA A 603 13.23 12.46 17.33
CA ALA A 603 12.85 13.05 16.06
C ALA A 603 13.53 12.34 14.89
N THR A 604 12.89 12.46 13.72
CA THR A 604 13.42 11.99 12.44
C THR A 604 13.33 13.11 11.43
N LEU A 605 14.30 13.17 10.53
CA LEU A 605 14.30 14.02 9.34
C LEU A 605 14.44 13.15 8.11
N ILE A 606 13.41 13.12 7.30
CA ILE A 606 13.39 12.43 6.01
C ILE A 606 13.24 13.48 4.93
N GLN A 607 14.12 13.48 3.95
CA GLN A 607 14.07 14.44 2.84
C GLN A 607 14.68 13.88 1.58
N GLY A 608 14.18 14.35 0.45
CA GLY A 608 14.65 13.86 -0.83
C GLY A 608 13.90 14.44 -2.01
N TRP A 609 14.14 13.83 -3.15
CA TRP A 609 13.42 14.10 -4.38
C TRP A 609 13.21 12.82 -5.17
N GLU A 610 12.13 12.79 -5.92
CA GLU A 610 11.60 11.64 -6.65
C GLU A 610 11.31 12.05 -8.09
N THR A 611 11.63 11.16 -9.02
CA THR A 611 11.29 11.32 -10.44
C THR A 611 10.55 10.10 -10.92
N THR A 612 9.41 10.29 -11.57
CA THR A 612 8.76 9.25 -12.36
C THR A 612 8.67 9.66 -13.82
N LEU A 613 8.87 8.71 -14.72
CA LEU A 613 8.64 8.89 -16.15
C LEU A 613 7.86 7.70 -16.69
N ARG A 614 6.72 7.96 -17.28
CA ARG A 614 5.90 6.93 -17.94
C ARG A 614 5.70 7.29 -19.40
N SER A 615 5.95 6.34 -20.31
CA SER A 615 5.71 6.54 -21.73
C SER A 615 4.25 6.22 -22.11
N PRO A 616 3.73 6.81 -23.21
CA PRO A 616 2.58 6.24 -23.89
C PRO A 616 2.93 4.87 -24.46
N ARG A 617 1.95 4.17 -25.02
CA ARG A 617 2.22 2.95 -25.80
C ARG A 617 2.96 3.29 -27.10
N LEU A 618 4.29 3.11 -27.09
CA LEU A 618 5.19 3.39 -28.19
C LEU A 618 4.92 2.45 -29.37
N GLY A 619 4.56 3.01 -30.52
CA GLY A 619 4.18 2.21 -31.69
C GLY A 619 3.04 1.23 -31.44
N ARG A 620 2.18 1.49 -30.43
CA ARG A 620 1.09 0.64 -29.95
C ARG A 620 1.54 -0.71 -29.36
N ARG A 621 2.85 -0.89 -29.06
CA ARG A 621 3.41 -2.20 -28.71
C ARG A 621 4.31 -2.19 -27.47
N ALA A 622 4.90 -1.08 -27.14
CA ALA A 622 5.85 -1.03 -26.02
C ALA A 622 5.50 0.11 -25.07
N GLN A 623 5.80 -0.07 -23.81
CA GLN A 623 5.73 0.96 -22.77
C GLN A 623 6.98 0.88 -21.93
N VAL A 624 7.47 2.02 -21.48
CA VAL A 624 8.59 2.13 -20.55
C VAL A 624 8.22 3.00 -19.37
N HIS A 625 8.77 2.66 -18.22
CA HIS A 625 8.65 3.46 -17.01
C HIS A 625 9.99 3.58 -16.31
N LEU A 626 10.14 4.63 -15.54
CA LEU A 626 11.28 4.88 -14.68
C LEU A 626 10.77 5.46 -13.36
N ALA A 627 11.26 4.90 -12.25
CA ALA A 627 11.07 5.41 -10.91
C ALA A 627 12.44 5.63 -10.28
N TYR A 628 12.75 6.85 -9.87
CA TYR A 628 14.02 7.19 -9.25
C TYR A 628 13.79 8.00 -7.99
N SER A 629 14.58 7.75 -6.96
CA SER A 629 14.61 8.56 -5.75
C SER A 629 16.05 8.83 -5.30
N ASN A 630 16.26 10.02 -4.76
CA ASN A 630 17.41 10.38 -3.95
C ASN A 630 16.89 10.89 -2.61
N GLN A 631 17.22 10.20 -1.53
CA GLN A 631 16.68 10.50 -0.21
C GLN A 631 17.70 10.29 0.90
N ILE A 632 17.40 10.83 2.06
CA ILE A 632 18.04 10.50 3.33
C ILE A 632 16.98 10.40 4.42
N ALA A 633 17.04 9.33 5.20
CA ALA A 633 16.29 9.15 6.42
C ALA A 633 17.26 9.15 7.61
N GLN A 634 17.04 10.05 8.57
CA GLN A 634 17.92 10.24 9.71
C GLN A 634 17.12 10.36 11.00
N ALA A 635 17.55 9.67 12.03
CA ALA A 635 16.96 9.78 13.36
C ALA A 635 17.93 10.44 14.37
N THR A 636 17.39 10.97 15.45
CA THR A 636 18.19 11.54 16.55
C THR A 636 17.79 10.96 17.88
N SER A 637 18.80 10.66 18.71
CA SER A 637 18.63 10.20 20.09
C SER A 637 18.07 11.30 21.03
N PRO A 638 17.54 10.95 22.23
CA PRO A 638 17.37 9.61 22.78
C PRO A 638 16.09 8.89 22.29
N ILE A 639 15.96 7.61 22.65
CA ILE A 639 14.70 6.88 22.58
C ILE A 639 13.71 7.52 23.54
N THR A 640 12.48 7.79 23.09
CA THR A 640 11.43 8.48 23.88
C THR A 640 10.35 7.54 24.37
N GLY A 641 10.27 6.33 23.82
CA GLY A 641 9.32 5.29 24.23
C GLY A 641 9.82 3.89 23.91
N GLY A 642 9.23 2.90 24.53
CA GLY A 642 9.68 1.50 24.50
C GLY A 642 10.75 1.21 25.54
N VAL A 643 11.63 0.26 25.27
CA VAL A 643 12.74 -0.08 26.15
C VAL A 643 13.85 0.96 26.03
N ILE A 644 14.17 1.62 27.13
CA ILE A 644 15.22 2.64 27.19
C ILE A 644 16.53 1.98 27.59
N CYS A 645 17.47 1.95 26.67
CA CYS A 645 18.80 1.43 26.89
C CYS A 645 19.67 2.44 27.64
N PRO A 646 20.26 2.09 28.83
CA PRO A 646 21.21 2.95 29.47
C PRO A 646 22.56 2.97 28.74
N LEU A 647 23.26 4.10 28.79
CA LEU A 647 24.66 4.14 28.38
C LEU A 647 25.58 3.77 29.57
N PRO A 648 26.68 3.02 29.38
CA PRO A 648 27.20 2.50 28.12
C PRO A 648 26.39 1.33 27.57
N VAL A 649 26.46 1.13 26.24
CA VAL A 649 25.83 0.02 25.52
C VAL A 649 26.21 -1.32 26.16
N THR A 650 25.22 -2.15 26.44
CA THR A 650 25.40 -3.51 26.96
C THR A 650 24.93 -4.53 25.94
N ALA A 651 25.25 -5.81 26.10
CA ALA A 651 24.75 -6.87 25.23
C ALA A 651 23.21 -6.93 25.19
N ALA A 652 22.53 -6.46 26.24
CA ALA A 652 21.07 -6.36 26.30
C ALA A 652 20.50 -5.07 25.64
N CYS A 653 21.35 -4.13 25.26
CA CYS A 653 20.98 -2.85 24.68
C CYS A 653 22.03 -2.41 23.66
N PRO A 654 22.03 -2.99 22.46
CA PRO A 654 23.12 -2.81 21.51
C PRO A 654 23.13 -1.46 20.79
N VAL A 655 22.08 -0.65 20.92
CA VAL A 655 21.92 0.56 20.08
C VAL A 655 22.20 1.84 20.87
N ALA A 656 23.31 2.52 20.55
CA ALA A 656 23.52 3.91 20.88
C ALA A 656 23.62 4.72 19.58
N ILE A 657 22.56 5.46 19.24
CA ILE A 657 22.68 6.48 18.19
C ILE A 657 23.52 7.65 18.73
N PRO A 658 24.52 8.12 17.99
CA PRO A 658 25.29 9.30 18.36
C PRO A 658 24.38 10.53 18.57
N PRO A 659 24.77 11.50 19.38
CA PRO A 659 24.02 12.76 19.46
C PRO A 659 24.01 13.47 18.11
N GLY A 660 22.86 13.97 17.70
CA GLY A 660 22.60 14.56 16.40
C GLY A 660 21.89 13.59 15.43
N TYR A 661 21.58 14.06 14.25
CA TYR A 661 20.95 13.24 13.22
C TYR A 661 21.96 12.27 12.60
N ALA A 662 21.64 11.00 12.61
CA ALA A 662 22.39 9.93 11.94
C ALA A 662 21.46 9.15 10.99
N PRO A 663 21.96 8.65 9.86
CA PRO A 663 21.17 7.80 8.98
C PRO A 663 20.64 6.58 9.74
N VAL A 664 19.38 6.22 9.47
CA VAL A 664 18.80 4.96 9.95
C VAL A 664 19.41 3.77 9.21
N ASP A 665 19.35 2.57 9.78
CA ASP A 665 20.01 1.37 9.25
C ASP A 665 19.56 0.96 7.85
N HIS A 666 18.33 1.26 7.46
CA HIS A 666 17.77 0.99 6.14
C HIS A 666 17.76 2.21 5.21
N ASP A 667 18.51 3.28 5.50
CA ASP A 667 18.64 4.40 4.55
C ASP A 667 19.41 3.98 3.31
N GLN A 668 18.83 4.18 2.12
CA GLN A 668 19.48 4.03 0.82
C GLN A 668 19.36 5.33 0.02
N ARG A 669 20.50 5.92 -0.31
CA ARG A 669 20.56 7.24 -0.94
C ARG A 669 19.95 7.33 -2.32
N ASN A 670 20.17 6.33 -3.16
CA ASN A 670 19.66 6.32 -4.52
C ASN A 670 19.02 4.98 -4.81
N THR A 671 17.79 5.03 -5.28
CA THR A 671 17.07 3.87 -5.78
C THR A 671 16.54 4.18 -7.18
N LEU A 672 16.80 3.33 -8.15
CA LEU A 672 16.32 3.45 -9.52
C LEU A 672 15.70 2.15 -9.95
N ASN A 673 14.49 2.23 -10.50
CA ASN A 673 13.84 1.16 -11.25
C ASN A 673 13.55 1.65 -12.66
N PHE A 674 13.94 0.85 -13.64
CA PHE A 674 13.61 1.05 -15.04
C PHE A 674 12.97 -0.20 -15.61
N GLY A 675 11.72 -0.09 -16.02
CA GLY A 675 10.98 -1.18 -16.61
C GLY A 675 10.59 -0.92 -18.07
N ALA A 676 10.49 -1.99 -18.84
CA ALA A 676 10.01 -1.97 -20.20
C ALA A 676 9.16 -3.20 -20.51
N ASN A 677 7.98 -2.97 -21.06
CA ASN A 677 7.04 -3.99 -21.50
C ASN A 677 6.83 -3.87 -23.01
N ALA A 678 6.79 -4.98 -23.73
CA ALA A 678 6.58 -4.97 -25.18
C ALA A 678 5.65 -6.11 -25.63
N SER A 679 4.61 -5.76 -26.37
CA SER A 679 3.76 -6.70 -27.12
C SER A 679 4.33 -6.88 -28.51
N LEU A 680 4.86 -8.08 -28.80
CA LEU A 680 5.50 -8.46 -30.05
C LEU A 680 4.48 -9.13 -31.01
N PRO A 681 4.79 -9.29 -32.30
CA PRO A 681 3.96 -10.09 -33.20
C PRO A 681 3.69 -11.50 -32.67
N TRP A 682 2.62 -12.14 -33.14
CA TRP A 682 2.19 -13.50 -32.78
C TRP A 682 1.79 -13.67 -31.32
N GLN A 683 1.27 -12.62 -30.68
CA GLN A 683 0.82 -12.63 -29.28
C GLN A 683 1.95 -12.98 -28.30
N VAL A 684 3.18 -12.59 -28.62
CA VAL A 684 4.32 -12.70 -27.73
C VAL A 684 4.45 -11.41 -26.92
N PHE A 685 4.74 -11.51 -25.65
CA PHE A 685 5.16 -10.37 -24.83
C PHE A 685 6.57 -10.60 -24.29
N ALA A 686 7.27 -9.51 -24.07
CA ALA A 686 8.56 -9.49 -23.39
C ALA A 686 8.59 -8.32 -22.42
N SER A 687 9.12 -8.53 -21.23
CA SER A 687 9.30 -7.49 -20.24
C SER A 687 10.63 -7.63 -19.52
N THR A 688 11.12 -6.51 -19.01
CA THR A 688 12.35 -6.46 -18.22
C THR A 688 12.22 -5.38 -17.17
N ASN A 689 12.84 -5.61 -16.02
CA ASN A 689 13.09 -4.59 -15.01
C ASN A 689 14.58 -4.54 -14.66
N VAL A 690 15.08 -3.35 -14.39
CA VAL A 690 16.43 -3.06 -13.94
C VAL A 690 16.35 -2.29 -12.66
N TYR A 691 16.79 -2.89 -11.57
CA TYR A 691 16.92 -2.22 -10.29
C TYR A 691 18.36 -1.81 -10.03
N TYR A 692 18.55 -0.59 -9.54
CA TYR A 692 19.81 -0.11 -8.97
C TYR A 692 19.59 0.49 -7.60
N GLY A 693 20.33 0.01 -6.59
CA GLY A 693 20.43 0.57 -5.25
C GLY A 693 21.86 1.02 -4.96
N SER A 694 22.02 2.19 -4.35
CA SER A 694 23.35 2.70 -3.98
C SER A 694 23.95 2.01 -2.74
N GLY A 695 23.22 1.09 -2.13
CA GLY A 695 23.57 0.41 -0.89
C GLY A 695 22.92 1.04 0.33
N PHE A 696 22.53 0.20 1.26
CA PHE A 696 21.95 0.60 2.55
C PHE A 696 23.03 0.95 3.56
N THR A 697 22.66 1.67 4.61
CA THR A 697 23.50 1.92 5.78
C THR A 697 23.01 1.13 6.96
N ASN A 698 23.92 0.71 7.85
CA ASN A 698 23.58 0.12 9.14
C ASN A 698 23.48 1.16 10.27
N GLY A 699 23.48 2.44 9.94
CA GLY A 699 23.43 3.54 10.92
C GLY A 699 24.72 3.75 11.73
N THR A 700 25.67 2.82 11.71
CA THR A 700 26.93 2.89 12.46
C THR A 700 28.15 2.83 11.55
N PRO A 701 29.26 3.53 11.89
CA PRO A 701 30.50 3.41 11.14
C PRO A 701 31.05 1.98 11.19
N ASP A 702 31.25 1.39 10.00
CA ASP A 702 31.90 0.09 9.85
C ASP A 702 33.30 0.27 9.21
N ALA A 703 34.31 -0.37 9.79
CA ALA A 703 35.69 -0.32 9.25
C ALA A 703 35.79 -0.95 7.87
N GLN A 704 34.95 -1.94 7.55
CA GLN A 704 34.91 -2.60 6.25
C GLN A 704 34.22 -1.74 5.18
N TYR A 705 33.25 -0.89 5.60
CA TYR A 705 32.47 -0.05 4.70
C TYR A 705 32.59 1.43 5.13
N PRO A 706 33.69 2.10 4.78
CA PRO A 706 33.90 3.50 5.13
C PRO A 706 32.80 4.39 4.54
N GLY A 707 32.17 5.21 5.35
CA GLY A 707 31.07 6.08 4.95
C GLY A 707 29.70 5.56 5.31
N ASN A 708 29.60 4.46 6.05
CA ASN A 708 28.37 3.86 6.60
C ASN A 708 27.41 3.28 5.56
N TYR A 709 27.81 3.12 4.31
CA TYR A 709 26.98 2.54 3.25
C TYR A 709 27.62 1.28 2.68
N LEU A 710 26.80 0.25 2.53
CA LEU A 710 27.16 -0.96 1.80
C LEU A 710 27.35 -0.69 0.30
N PRO A 711 28.03 -1.57 -0.44
CA PRO A 711 28.26 -1.35 -1.88
C PRO A 711 26.95 -1.30 -2.67
N GLY A 712 26.88 -0.38 -3.63
CA GLY A 712 25.77 -0.32 -4.57
C GLY A 712 25.68 -1.57 -5.46
N HIS A 713 24.45 -1.88 -5.89
CA HIS A 713 24.19 -3.08 -6.68
C HIS A 713 23.13 -2.85 -7.76
N THR A 714 23.16 -3.73 -8.76
CA THR A 714 22.18 -3.74 -9.84
C THR A 714 21.72 -5.17 -10.08
N THR A 715 20.40 -5.36 -10.19
CA THR A 715 19.78 -6.62 -10.60
C THR A 715 18.98 -6.43 -11.90
N PHE A 716 18.75 -7.53 -12.61
CA PHE A 716 18.03 -7.56 -13.87
C PHE A 716 17.00 -8.69 -13.80
N ASP A 717 15.76 -8.36 -14.16
CA ASP A 717 14.67 -9.31 -14.24
C ASP A 717 14.09 -9.30 -15.65
N ILE A 718 13.71 -10.46 -16.15
CA ILE A 718 13.13 -10.62 -17.48
C ILE A 718 11.97 -11.61 -17.46
N SER A 719 10.98 -11.34 -18.28
CA SER A 719 9.88 -12.26 -18.58
C SER A 719 9.61 -12.31 -20.07
N LEU A 720 9.35 -13.51 -20.58
CA LEU A 720 8.94 -13.75 -21.96
C LEU A 720 7.76 -14.69 -21.95
N GLY A 721 6.70 -14.34 -22.68
CA GLY A 721 5.54 -15.19 -22.76
C GLY A 721 4.83 -15.10 -24.09
N LYS A 722 3.88 -16.01 -24.29
CA LYS A 722 3.04 -16.08 -25.48
C LYS A 722 1.63 -16.48 -25.12
N SER A 723 0.68 -15.71 -25.63
CA SER A 723 -0.75 -16.07 -25.62
C SER A 723 -1.11 -16.81 -26.89
N PHE A 724 -2.09 -17.71 -26.82
CA PHE A 724 -2.64 -18.43 -27.97
C PHE A 724 -4.08 -18.89 -27.73
N GLY A 725 -4.76 -19.26 -28.82
CA GLY A 725 -6.19 -19.54 -28.82
C GLY A 725 -7.05 -18.29 -28.98
N GLU A 726 -8.35 -18.48 -29.16
CA GLU A 726 -9.31 -17.38 -29.22
C GLU A 726 -9.36 -16.65 -27.87
N ARG A 727 -9.40 -15.31 -27.88
CA ARG A 727 -9.42 -14.44 -26.70
C ARG A 727 -8.29 -14.75 -25.70
N GLU A 728 -7.10 -15.12 -26.20
CA GLU A 728 -5.95 -15.47 -25.34
C GLU A 728 -6.25 -16.60 -24.33
N ARG A 729 -6.95 -17.61 -24.77
CA ARG A 729 -7.41 -18.73 -23.94
C ARG A 729 -6.30 -19.41 -23.16
N TYR A 730 -5.09 -19.43 -23.72
CA TYR A 730 -3.90 -19.99 -23.08
C TYR A 730 -2.75 -18.98 -23.09
N LYS A 731 -2.01 -18.89 -22.02
CA LYS A 731 -0.77 -18.12 -21.94
C LYS A 731 0.32 -19.00 -21.30
N ILE A 732 1.50 -18.95 -21.87
CA ILE A 732 2.70 -19.56 -21.28
C ILE A 732 3.73 -18.47 -21.13
N SER A 733 4.41 -18.40 -20.00
CA SER A 733 5.52 -17.48 -19.76
C SER A 733 6.69 -18.16 -19.06
N LEU A 734 7.87 -17.59 -19.25
CA LEU A 734 9.11 -17.92 -18.56
C LEU A 734 9.65 -16.62 -17.96
N THR A 735 9.87 -16.63 -16.66
CA THR A 735 10.39 -15.48 -15.90
C THR A 735 11.70 -15.87 -15.23
N ALA A 736 12.66 -14.95 -15.25
CA ALA A 736 13.90 -15.06 -14.51
C ALA A 736 14.14 -13.77 -13.72
N LEU A 737 14.14 -13.87 -12.41
CA LEU A 737 14.46 -12.78 -11.47
C LEU A 737 15.93 -12.89 -11.08
N ASN A 738 16.60 -11.75 -10.87
CA ASN A 738 18.02 -11.65 -10.59
C ASN A 738 18.83 -12.52 -11.57
N VAL A 739 18.68 -12.27 -12.88
CA VAL A 739 19.30 -13.07 -13.97
C VAL A 739 20.80 -13.27 -13.77
N GLY A 740 21.47 -12.22 -13.25
CA GLY A 740 22.91 -12.24 -12.94
C GLY A 740 23.29 -13.12 -11.75
N ASN A 741 22.33 -13.63 -10.99
CA ASN A 741 22.53 -14.32 -9.71
C ASN A 741 23.47 -13.56 -8.76
N ARG A 742 23.31 -12.26 -8.70
CA ARG A 742 24.14 -11.43 -7.82
C ARG A 742 23.63 -11.58 -6.38
N ARG A 743 24.54 -11.97 -5.50
CA ARG A 743 24.30 -12.04 -4.05
C ARG A 743 24.94 -10.80 -3.44
N VAL A 744 24.12 -9.95 -2.85
CA VAL A 744 24.50 -8.65 -2.31
C VAL A 744 24.04 -8.58 -0.87
N LEU A 745 24.91 -8.14 0.01
CA LEU A 745 24.55 -7.84 1.39
C LEU A 745 23.70 -6.56 1.41
N LEU A 746 22.46 -6.65 1.87
CA LEU A 746 21.53 -5.54 2.01
C LEU A 746 21.64 -4.91 3.38
N ASP A 747 21.81 -5.75 4.41
CA ASP A 747 21.97 -5.29 5.79
C ASP A 747 23.04 -6.09 6.51
N ASN A 748 23.76 -5.41 7.42
CA ASN A 748 24.69 -6.00 8.36
C ASN A 748 24.51 -5.40 9.77
N SER A 749 23.35 -4.81 10.04
CA SER A 749 23.01 -4.25 11.33
C SER A 749 22.77 -5.36 12.37
N LEU A 750 22.76 -4.95 13.61
CA LEU A 750 22.43 -5.82 14.72
C LEU A 750 20.95 -5.78 15.09
N THR A 751 20.15 -5.04 14.31
CA THR A 751 18.77 -4.72 14.69
C THR A 751 17.76 -5.75 14.19
N PHE A 752 18.06 -6.49 13.11
CA PHE A 752 17.11 -7.40 12.47
C PHE A 752 17.62 -8.86 12.38
N GLY A 753 18.20 -9.38 13.42
CA GLY A 753 18.67 -10.77 13.43
C GLY A 753 19.93 -11.04 12.60
N GLY A 754 20.73 -10.01 12.33
CA GLY A 754 22.03 -10.15 11.68
C GLY A 754 22.06 -9.74 10.21
N PHE A 755 22.75 -10.51 9.37
CA PHE A 755 22.97 -10.17 7.98
C PHE A 755 21.78 -10.57 7.11
N HIS A 756 21.47 -9.74 6.11
CA HIS A 756 20.45 -10.03 5.11
C HIS A 756 21.01 -9.88 3.69
N PHE A 757 20.89 -10.94 2.90
CA PHE A 757 21.27 -10.92 1.49
C PHE A 757 20.02 -10.83 0.61
N ASN A 758 20.16 -10.18 -0.55
CA ASN A 758 19.09 -10.13 -1.54
C ASN A 758 18.74 -11.52 -2.08
N ASP A 759 17.60 -11.59 -2.73
CA ASP A 759 17.05 -12.79 -3.37
C ASP A 759 18.05 -13.47 -4.32
N PRO A 760 18.18 -14.79 -4.29
CA PRO A 760 18.90 -15.57 -5.29
C PRO A 760 18.17 -15.49 -6.64
N ARG A 761 18.86 -15.94 -7.71
CA ARG A 761 18.20 -16.09 -9.01
C ARG A 761 17.03 -17.07 -8.93
N GLN A 762 15.86 -16.61 -9.32
CA GLN A 762 14.65 -17.41 -9.44
C GLN A 762 14.30 -17.55 -10.93
N ILE A 763 14.01 -18.78 -11.37
CA ILE A 763 13.55 -19.05 -12.74
C ILE A 763 12.32 -19.95 -12.65
N TYR A 764 11.22 -19.51 -13.25
CA TYR A 764 9.98 -20.28 -13.26
C TYR A 764 9.22 -20.13 -14.57
N GLY A 765 8.49 -21.17 -14.93
CA GLY A 765 7.51 -21.17 -15.99
C GLY A 765 6.11 -21.05 -15.42
N GLU A 766 5.24 -20.35 -16.10
CA GLU A 766 3.83 -20.19 -15.73
C GLU A 766 2.94 -20.59 -16.91
N PHE A 767 1.82 -21.22 -16.58
CA PHE A 767 0.76 -21.57 -17.52
C PHE A 767 -0.56 -21.00 -17.02
N ARG A 768 -1.29 -20.30 -17.89
CA ARG A 768 -2.65 -19.80 -17.66
C ARG A 768 -3.62 -20.42 -18.64
N TRP A 769 -4.75 -20.85 -18.13
CA TRP A 769 -5.85 -21.40 -18.92
C TRP A 769 -7.17 -20.75 -18.50
N ARG A 770 -7.77 -20.06 -19.46
CA ARG A 770 -9.08 -19.42 -19.32
C ARG A 770 -10.15 -20.26 -20.03
N PHE A 771 -11.27 -20.48 -19.36
CA PHE A 771 -12.38 -21.27 -19.89
C PHE A 771 -13.72 -20.75 -19.40
N HIS A 772 -14.79 -20.93 -20.21
CA HIS A 772 -16.17 -20.65 -19.82
C HIS A 772 -16.77 -21.86 -19.09
N TYR A 773 -17.72 -21.59 -18.17
CA TYR A 773 -18.46 -22.63 -17.41
C TYR A 773 -19.95 -22.37 -17.41
#